data_b056e52c8ea8a7ecd9c232c8814b4b07
#
_entry.id   b056e52c8ea8a7ecd9c232c8814b4b07
#
_cell.length_a   1.000
_cell.length_b   1.000
_cell.length_c   1.000
_cell.angle_alpha   90.00
_cell.angle_beta   90.00
_cell.angle_gamma   90.00
#
_symmetry.space_group_name_H-M   'P 1'
#
loop_
_entity.id
_entity.type
_entity.pdbx_description
1 polymer ?
#
loop_
_entity_poly.entity_id
_entity_poly.type
_entity_poly.pdbx_seq_one_letter_code
_entity_poly.pdbx_strand_id
1 'polypeptide(L)'
;MAQLECSEPDPELFVTPPYCRKIEGDKHGLPPEELSVSKIEVSNPGKLLKLVEDLIDKSTKKLEAKLNKYLKIECGAKFVFIINLHSISEEATVQVIQEQILNEDLRAVLCEDIFNKILQFQTSTLTASSALDPKIQFLIREIVPDGTGEVVIVPVLAGQQKVEEASSYPVYLICVVNPTKDSAYISKLISETFRYCMPLFLSTRECENERRLKAECQNLLLVARKLFSRLGDLSDLLKEIMSEARRLTNAERCSLFLLDPDHMHLVAKVFDGVSPEERSTEVRIAADQGIAGHVAASGEILNIKDAYKHPLFYKGMDEATGFKTRNILCFPIRDEDKIVGVAQLCNKIGGHFDYFDEQVANAFSIYCGISIMHSLVYKKIQDAQARSRLSNELMMYHMQVSTQDVLDLTMCPTEHEVPVYSLFSFTPRKILLRETPCFAMKMMKDLGFIDTFHIKIDSLARFILYVKKGYRDVPYHNWSHGFSVAHFAYLALKNFQLVERGYFTQLEALAYFTSCLCHDIDHRGTTNSFQQQSNSVLASLYSSEGSVMERHHLSQTICTLNTEGCNFLECLSKDDYIKCLDLIKDMILATDLAAHYKIHTKQLTMAQEGFNKTNSEHRYYLASLLMTCADLSDQTKDWTETKKVAQLIYAEFFAQGDLEKKMGREPANMMDRHKASIPDHQLEFLTQCCISIFRILATIFPNAKVLVDAIKQNILCWESSKRIFTKLCVDGTTSYEVLCSDELEAEVQSTLENLLESQQ
;
A
#
# COMPACT_ATOMS: atom_id res chain seq x y z
N MET A 1 -11.50 -9.15 -17.49
CA MET A 1 -10.86 -10.47 -17.33
C MET A 1 -9.52 -10.42 -18.04
N ALA A 2 -8.50 -9.98 -17.35
CA ALA A 2 -7.12 -10.04 -17.81
C ALA A 2 -6.43 -11.11 -16.99
N GLN A 3 -5.85 -12.08 -17.69
CA GLN A 3 -5.00 -13.11 -17.11
C GLN A 3 -3.76 -12.43 -16.51
N LEU A 4 -3.66 -12.47 -15.20
CA LEU A 4 -2.42 -12.24 -14.49
C LEU A 4 -1.58 -13.52 -14.64
N GLU A 5 -0.57 -13.46 -15.48
CA GLU A 5 0.52 -14.42 -15.46
C GLU A 5 1.20 -14.32 -14.09
N CYS A 6 1.09 -15.40 -13.32
CA CYS A 6 1.87 -15.58 -12.10
C CYS A 6 3.33 -15.75 -12.50
N SER A 7 4.15 -14.74 -12.27
CA SER A 7 5.58 -14.91 -12.13
C SER A 7 5.84 -15.74 -10.88
N GLU A 8 6.61 -16.83 -11.02
CA GLU A 8 7.07 -17.66 -9.90
C GLU A 8 7.78 -16.79 -8.86
N PRO A 9 7.49 -16.95 -7.57
CA PRO A 9 8.16 -16.20 -6.52
C PRO A 9 9.62 -16.69 -6.38
N ASP A 10 10.49 -15.72 -6.27
CA ASP A 10 11.93 -15.85 -6.01
C ASP A 10 12.18 -16.82 -4.81
N PRO A 11 13.01 -17.86 -4.92
CA PRO A 11 13.16 -18.88 -3.88
C PRO A 11 13.95 -18.41 -2.63
N GLU A 12 14.39 -17.16 -2.55
CA GLU A 12 15.22 -16.68 -1.43
C GLU A 12 14.46 -16.07 -0.24
N LEU A 13 13.12 -16.06 -0.24
CA LEU A 13 12.31 -15.46 0.84
C LEU A 13 11.73 -16.44 1.86
N PHE A 14 12.12 -17.72 1.82
CA PHE A 14 11.86 -18.64 2.92
C PHE A 14 13.07 -18.72 3.84
N VAL A 15 13.03 -17.94 4.92
CA VAL A 15 13.90 -18.16 6.08
C VAL A 15 13.54 -19.51 6.65
N THR A 16 14.30 -20.54 6.26
CA THR A 16 14.24 -21.87 6.88
C THR A 16 14.65 -21.75 8.34
N PRO A 17 13.91 -22.35 9.28
CA PRO A 17 14.35 -22.41 10.68
C PRO A 17 15.74 -23.08 10.77
N PRO A 18 16.57 -22.69 11.74
CA PRO A 18 17.99 -23.03 11.77
C PRO A 18 18.35 -24.52 11.94
N TYR A 19 17.40 -25.43 11.86
CA TYR A 19 17.59 -26.86 12.07
C TYR A 19 17.56 -27.74 10.81
N CYS A 20 17.35 -27.20 9.61
CA CYS A 20 17.51 -27.96 8.37
C CYS A 20 18.82 -27.61 7.67
N ARG A 21 19.97 -27.85 8.29
CA ARG A 21 21.24 -27.97 7.55
C ARG A 21 21.28 -29.34 6.89
N LYS A 22 21.24 -29.39 5.56
CA LYS A 22 21.62 -30.52 4.75
C LYS A 22 22.99 -31.00 5.20
N ILE A 23 23.07 -32.26 5.57
CA ILE A 23 24.36 -32.97 5.69
C ILE A 23 24.84 -33.19 4.24
N GLU A 24 25.59 -32.24 3.72
CA GLU A 24 26.43 -32.47 2.55
C GLU A 24 27.66 -33.22 3.04
N GLY A 25 27.85 -34.40 2.48
CA GLY A 25 28.90 -35.32 2.89
C GLY A 25 30.29 -34.79 2.57
N ASP A 26 31.05 -34.44 3.59
CA ASP A 26 32.48 -34.37 3.51
C ASP A 26 33.07 -35.79 3.56
N LYS A 27 33.66 -36.17 2.41
CA LYS A 27 34.45 -37.41 2.28
C LYS A 27 35.82 -37.24 2.96
N HIS A 28 35.85 -37.29 4.27
CA HIS A 28 37.09 -37.65 4.98
C HIS A 28 36.76 -38.77 5.95
N GLY A 29 37.29 -39.97 5.60
CA GLY A 29 37.13 -41.19 6.36
C GLY A 29 37.68 -41.02 7.76
N LEU A 30 36.80 -40.97 8.75
CA LEU A 30 37.07 -41.37 10.11
C LEU A 30 37.00 -42.91 10.15
N PRO A 31 37.93 -43.57 10.86
CA PRO A 31 37.88 -45.03 10.99
C PRO A 31 36.56 -45.43 11.64
N PRO A 32 35.96 -46.57 11.28
CA PRO A 32 34.79 -47.08 11.95
C PRO A 32 35.17 -47.37 13.41
N GLU A 33 34.81 -46.44 14.31
CA GLU A 33 34.66 -46.85 15.71
C GLU A 33 33.61 -47.93 15.73
N GLU A 34 34.03 -49.10 16.09
CA GLU A 34 33.18 -50.25 16.37
C GLU A 34 32.04 -49.76 17.26
N LEU A 35 30.83 -49.67 16.72
CA LEU A 35 29.58 -49.59 17.46
C LEU A 35 29.61 -50.83 18.37
N SER A 36 30.13 -50.67 19.59
CA SER A 36 30.01 -51.68 20.62
C SER A 36 28.52 -51.89 20.83
N VAL A 37 27.98 -52.94 20.24
CA VAL A 37 26.63 -53.42 20.54
C VAL A 37 26.66 -53.75 22.02
N SER A 38 26.31 -52.81 22.88
CA SER A 38 26.19 -53.00 24.29
C SER A 38 25.17 -54.11 24.50
N LYS A 39 25.63 -55.26 24.99
CA LYS A 39 24.78 -56.40 25.27
C LYS A 39 23.59 -55.94 26.12
N ILE A 40 22.38 -56.29 25.70
CA ILE A 40 21.19 -56.19 26.53
C ILE A 40 21.41 -57.20 27.66
N GLU A 41 21.49 -56.69 28.88
CA GLU A 41 21.83 -57.53 30.03
C GLU A 41 20.62 -57.93 30.86
N VAL A 42 19.59 -57.08 30.86
CA VAL A 42 18.44 -57.22 31.74
C VAL A 42 17.12 -57.33 30.99
N SER A 43 16.95 -56.59 29.90
CA SER A 43 15.74 -56.61 29.10
C SER A 43 15.70 -57.83 28.19
N ASN A 44 14.51 -58.41 27.99
CA ASN A 44 14.29 -59.44 27.00
C ASN A 44 14.23 -58.81 25.59
N PRO A 45 15.18 -59.10 24.66
CA PRO A 45 15.22 -58.46 23.34
C PRO A 45 13.93 -58.60 22.53
N GLY A 46 13.30 -59.79 22.58
CA GLY A 46 12.06 -60.07 21.84
C GLY A 46 10.86 -59.25 22.37
N LYS A 47 10.79 -59.07 23.69
CA LYS A 47 9.75 -58.25 24.31
C LYS A 47 9.97 -56.74 24.03
N LEU A 48 11.25 -56.32 24.03
CA LEU A 48 11.59 -54.91 23.74
C LEU A 48 11.29 -54.57 22.27
N LEU A 49 11.64 -55.46 21.33
CA LEU A 49 11.32 -55.29 19.91
C LEU A 49 9.80 -55.18 19.70
N LYS A 50 9.03 -56.10 20.32
CA LYS A 50 7.57 -56.04 20.25
C LYS A 50 6.99 -54.76 20.86
N LEU A 51 7.59 -54.25 21.96
CA LEU A 51 7.22 -52.95 22.52
C LEU A 51 7.45 -51.84 21.51
N VAL A 52 8.61 -51.75 20.86
CA VAL A 52 8.94 -50.74 19.86
C VAL A 52 7.96 -50.82 18.69
N GLU A 53 7.64 -52.02 18.18
CA GLU A 53 6.62 -52.20 17.13
C GLU A 53 5.22 -51.71 17.59
N ASP A 54 4.81 -52.00 18.82
CA ASP A 54 3.53 -51.55 19.41
C ASP A 54 3.46 -50.02 19.63
N LEU A 55 4.61 -49.34 19.64
CA LEU A 55 4.69 -47.89 19.85
C LEU A 55 4.56 -47.06 18.54
N ILE A 56 4.78 -47.67 17.36
CA ILE A 56 4.70 -47.00 16.06
C ILE A 56 3.25 -46.48 15.84
N ASP A 57 3.13 -45.29 15.28
CA ASP A 57 1.86 -44.61 14.93
C ASP A 57 0.90 -44.31 16.11
N LYS A 58 1.40 -44.23 17.33
CA LYS A 58 0.61 -43.81 18.50
C LYS A 58 0.83 -42.34 18.84
N SER A 59 -0.10 -41.73 19.56
CA SER A 59 0.10 -40.43 20.17
C SER A 59 1.03 -40.53 21.38
N THR A 60 1.69 -39.40 21.73
CA THR A 60 2.62 -39.34 22.89
C THR A 60 2.01 -39.89 24.17
N LYS A 61 0.76 -39.53 24.52
CA LYS A 61 0.03 -40.06 25.69
C LYS A 61 -0.21 -41.58 25.59
N LYS A 62 -0.50 -42.12 24.42
CA LYS A 62 -0.68 -43.54 24.20
C LYS A 62 0.66 -44.31 24.25
N LEU A 63 1.75 -43.71 23.78
CA LEU A 63 3.12 -44.21 23.93
C LEU A 63 3.47 -44.38 25.41
N GLU A 64 3.24 -43.30 26.19
CA GLU A 64 3.50 -43.29 27.64
C GLU A 64 2.69 -44.38 28.38
N ALA A 65 1.41 -44.55 28.06
CA ALA A 65 0.58 -45.59 28.61
C ALA A 65 1.13 -46.99 28.32
N LYS A 66 1.62 -47.25 27.11
CA LYS A 66 2.25 -48.52 26.70
C LYS A 66 3.57 -48.78 27.43
N LEU A 67 4.43 -47.74 27.54
CA LEU A 67 5.68 -47.79 28.30
C LEU A 67 5.41 -48.10 29.78
N ASN A 68 4.46 -47.38 30.40
CA ASN A 68 4.06 -47.60 31.79
C ASN A 68 3.57 -49.07 32.01
N LYS A 69 2.80 -49.61 31.08
CA LYS A 69 2.34 -51.01 31.13
C LYS A 69 3.50 -52.00 31.05
N TYR A 70 4.43 -51.81 30.10
CA TYR A 70 5.59 -52.66 29.94
C TYR A 70 6.47 -52.65 31.20
N LEU A 71 6.81 -51.44 31.69
CA LEU A 71 7.65 -51.27 32.89
C LEU A 71 6.96 -51.85 34.15
N LYS A 72 5.66 -51.70 34.29
CA LYS A 72 4.88 -52.28 35.39
C LYS A 72 5.07 -53.81 35.43
N ILE A 73 4.97 -54.48 34.29
CA ILE A 73 5.08 -55.95 34.18
C ILE A 73 6.50 -56.41 34.49
N GLU A 74 7.51 -55.75 33.84
CA GLU A 74 8.90 -56.20 33.98
C GLU A 74 9.51 -55.85 35.35
N CYS A 75 9.09 -54.74 36.02
CA CYS A 75 9.52 -54.40 37.37
C CYS A 75 8.72 -55.13 38.46
N GLY A 76 7.59 -55.78 38.11
CA GLY A 76 6.65 -56.31 39.09
C GLY A 76 6.07 -55.23 39.99
N ALA A 77 5.82 -54.05 39.48
CA ALA A 77 5.39 -52.88 40.22
C ALA A 77 3.86 -52.81 40.39
N LYS A 78 3.41 -52.13 41.44
CA LYS A 78 1.99 -51.85 41.61
C LYS A 78 1.46 -50.94 40.52
N PHE A 79 2.18 -49.86 40.24
CA PHE A 79 1.95 -48.99 39.10
C PHE A 79 3.20 -48.18 38.75
N VAL A 80 3.20 -47.61 37.51
CA VAL A 80 4.27 -46.76 36.94
C VAL A 80 3.64 -45.52 36.33
N PHE A 81 4.34 -44.41 36.45
CA PHE A 81 3.99 -43.15 35.76
C PHE A 81 5.26 -42.33 35.45
N ILE A 82 5.16 -41.42 34.53
CA ILE A 82 6.26 -40.58 34.06
C ILE A 82 5.95 -39.11 34.40
N ILE A 83 6.92 -38.44 35.03
CA ILE A 83 6.87 -36.96 35.23
C ILE A 83 7.72 -36.32 34.15
N ASN A 84 7.11 -35.50 33.32
CA ASN A 84 7.78 -34.70 32.28
C ASN A 84 8.23 -33.38 32.89
N LEU A 85 9.54 -33.12 32.84
CA LEU A 85 10.12 -31.87 33.29
C LEU A 85 10.36 -30.91 32.09
N HIS A 86 9.79 -29.74 32.14
CA HIS A 86 9.92 -28.73 31.11
C HIS A 86 10.86 -27.62 31.59
N SER A 87 12.05 -27.50 30.98
CA SER A 87 13.06 -26.51 31.36
C SER A 87 12.64 -25.07 31.04
N ILE A 88 11.91 -24.86 29.93
CA ILE A 88 11.50 -23.52 29.48
C ILE A 88 10.34 -22.96 30.31
N SER A 89 9.36 -23.79 30.68
CA SER A 89 8.20 -23.36 31.46
C SER A 89 8.35 -23.59 32.97
N GLU A 90 9.48 -24.15 33.42
CA GLU A 90 9.74 -24.52 34.81
C GLU A 90 8.59 -25.32 35.45
N GLU A 91 7.98 -26.21 34.69
CA GLU A 91 6.84 -27.02 35.11
C GLU A 91 7.17 -28.53 35.09
N ALA A 92 6.66 -29.23 36.06
CA ALA A 92 6.56 -30.70 36.05
C ALA A 92 5.14 -31.11 35.70
N THR A 93 4.98 -32.02 34.73
CA THR A 93 3.65 -32.49 34.29
C THR A 93 3.55 -34.02 34.32
N VAL A 94 2.37 -34.52 34.72
CA VAL A 94 1.99 -35.93 34.62
C VAL A 94 0.74 -36.05 33.77
N GLN A 95 0.83 -36.82 32.70
CA GLN A 95 -0.25 -36.94 31.70
C GLN A 95 -0.91 -38.33 31.73
N VAL A 96 -0.17 -39.32 32.17
CA VAL A 96 -0.62 -40.72 32.17
C VAL A 96 -0.21 -41.42 33.47
N ILE A 97 -1.16 -42.09 34.11
CA ILE A 97 -0.93 -42.93 35.29
C ILE A 97 -1.26 -44.36 34.88
N GLN A 98 -0.28 -45.28 34.92
CA GLN A 98 -0.40 -46.65 34.37
C GLN A 98 -0.79 -46.61 32.87
N GLU A 99 -1.99 -47.08 32.54
CA GLU A 99 -2.58 -47.09 31.20
C GLU A 99 -3.69 -46.01 31.07
N GLN A 100 -4.00 -45.28 32.14
CA GLN A 100 -5.06 -44.27 32.16
C GLN A 100 -4.50 -42.91 31.76
N ILE A 101 -5.00 -42.38 30.63
CA ILE A 101 -4.71 -41.03 30.17
C ILE A 101 -5.58 -40.05 30.99
N LEU A 102 -4.97 -39.06 31.61
CA LEU A 102 -5.69 -38.05 32.41
C LEU A 102 -6.38 -37.07 31.48
N ASN A 103 -7.59 -36.63 31.87
CA ASN A 103 -8.35 -35.61 31.18
C ASN A 103 -7.70 -34.25 31.32
N GLU A 104 -7.13 -33.98 32.48
CA GLU A 104 -6.34 -32.76 32.78
C GLU A 104 -4.97 -33.21 33.31
N ASP A 105 -3.91 -32.56 32.79
CA ASP A 105 -2.54 -32.88 33.17
C ASP A 105 -2.31 -32.36 34.62
N LEU A 106 -1.77 -33.19 35.49
CA LEU A 106 -1.32 -32.78 36.82
C LEU A 106 -0.06 -31.94 36.64
N ARG A 107 0.02 -30.75 37.25
CA ARG A 107 1.11 -29.79 37.06
C ARG A 107 1.66 -29.29 38.38
N ALA A 108 2.97 -29.08 38.45
CA ALA A 108 3.64 -28.36 39.53
C ALA A 108 4.70 -27.40 38.96
N VAL A 109 4.73 -26.17 39.46
CA VAL A 109 5.77 -25.19 39.10
C VAL A 109 7.04 -25.50 39.87
N LEU A 110 8.15 -25.62 39.20
CA LEU A 110 9.47 -25.96 39.76
C LEU A 110 10.27 -24.67 40.06
N CYS A 111 11.35 -24.77 40.85
CA CYS A 111 12.31 -23.70 41.03
C CYS A 111 13.58 -24.00 40.21
N GLU A 112 14.26 -22.98 39.69
CA GLU A 112 15.43 -23.08 38.80
C GLU A 112 16.52 -24.04 39.30
N ASP A 113 16.76 -24.09 40.62
CA ASP A 113 17.78 -24.96 41.23
C ASP A 113 17.51 -26.49 41.13
N ILE A 114 16.29 -26.88 40.77
CA ILE A 114 15.89 -28.31 40.78
C ILE A 114 16.46 -29.03 39.57
N PHE A 115 16.47 -28.41 38.40
CA PHE A 115 17.01 -29.01 37.18
C PHE A 115 18.50 -29.35 37.34
N ASN A 116 19.26 -28.43 37.91
CA ASN A 116 20.69 -28.65 38.17
C ASN A 116 20.94 -29.77 39.18
N LYS A 117 20.10 -29.92 40.21
CA LYS A 117 20.15 -31.00 41.18
C LYS A 117 19.80 -32.36 40.56
N ILE A 118 18.76 -32.42 39.74
CA ILE A 118 18.33 -33.64 39.03
C ILE A 118 19.40 -34.08 38.02
N LEU A 119 20.05 -33.14 37.32
CA LEU A 119 21.13 -33.43 36.39
C LEU A 119 22.39 -34.02 37.07
N GLN A 120 22.65 -33.61 38.32
CA GLN A 120 23.77 -34.17 39.11
C GLN A 120 23.51 -35.62 39.58
N PHE A 121 22.24 -36.08 39.58
CA PHE A 121 21.82 -37.43 40.01
C PHE A 121 21.81 -38.48 38.88
N GLN A 122 22.66 -38.35 37.86
CA GLN A 122 22.65 -39.19 36.67
C GLN A 122 22.79 -40.71 36.93
N THR A 123 23.13 -41.18 38.13
CA THR A 123 23.42 -42.61 38.40
C THR A 123 22.80 -43.15 39.68
N SER A 124 21.97 -42.44 40.40
CA SER A 124 21.43 -42.93 41.66
C SER A 124 19.93 -43.14 41.64
N THR A 125 19.49 -44.34 41.98
CA THR A 125 18.11 -44.66 42.37
C THR A 125 17.78 -43.93 43.67
N LEU A 126 16.82 -43.00 43.62
CA LEU A 126 16.32 -42.33 44.80
C LEU A 126 15.26 -43.19 45.47
N THR A 127 15.67 -43.89 46.56
CA THR A 127 14.72 -44.56 47.47
C THR A 127 14.21 -43.57 48.49
N ALA A 128 12.88 -43.38 48.51
CA ALA A 128 12.09 -42.66 49.54
C ALA A 128 12.36 -41.17 49.81
N SER A 129 11.39 -40.41 49.51
CA SER A 129 10.79 -39.18 50.04
C SER A 129 11.62 -38.00 50.57
N SER A 130 12.85 -38.13 51.07
CA SER A 130 13.55 -37.01 51.77
C SER A 130 14.51 -36.20 50.88
N ALA A 131 14.85 -36.67 49.68
CA ALA A 131 15.85 -36.05 48.80
C ALA A 131 15.21 -35.28 47.59
N LEU A 132 13.91 -35.41 47.41
CA LEU A 132 13.19 -34.76 46.28
C LEU A 132 12.63 -33.40 46.69
N ASP A 133 12.50 -32.50 45.72
CA ASP A 133 11.83 -31.25 45.88
C ASP A 133 10.40 -31.43 46.45
N PRO A 134 9.99 -30.59 47.40
CA PRO A 134 8.64 -30.66 48.01
C PRO A 134 7.49 -30.65 46.99
N LYS A 135 7.64 -30.00 45.85
CA LYS A 135 6.60 -29.89 44.81
C LYS A 135 6.51 -31.18 43.97
N ILE A 136 7.63 -31.81 43.69
CA ILE A 136 7.64 -33.15 43.06
C ILE A 136 7.09 -34.20 44.05
N GLN A 137 7.43 -34.09 45.32
CA GLN A 137 6.85 -34.92 46.36
C GLN A 137 5.32 -34.75 46.47
N PHE A 138 4.83 -33.51 46.33
CA PHE A 138 3.40 -33.23 46.29
C PHE A 138 2.71 -33.91 45.10
N LEU A 139 3.25 -33.82 43.89
CA LEU A 139 2.72 -34.53 42.71
C LEU A 139 2.69 -36.05 42.92
N ILE A 140 3.76 -36.61 43.52
CA ILE A 140 3.82 -38.05 43.80
C ILE A 140 2.76 -38.44 44.84
N ARG A 141 2.51 -37.63 45.88
CA ARG A 141 1.51 -37.87 46.90
C ARG A 141 0.08 -37.79 46.38
N GLU A 142 -0.18 -36.93 45.43
CA GLU A 142 -1.50 -36.86 44.77
C GLU A 142 -1.80 -38.12 43.95
N ILE A 143 -0.74 -38.77 43.38
CA ILE A 143 -0.90 -39.95 42.54
C ILE A 143 -0.84 -41.22 43.37
N VAL A 144 -0.01 -41.25 44.41
CA VAL A 144 0.27 -42.44 45.22
C VAL A 144 -0.52 -42.36 46.52
N PRO A 145 -1.50 -43.28 46.76
CA PRO A 145 -2.33 -43.27 47.99
C PRO A 145 -1.48 -43.40 49.27
N ASP A 146 -1.90 -42.77 50.34
CA ASP A 146 -1.27 -42.83 51.65
C ASP A 146 -1.07 -44.29 52.13
N GLY A 147 0.13 -44.55 52.71
CA GLY A 147 0.49 -45.88 53.25
C GLY A 147 1.11 -46.79 52.26
N THR A 148 1.50 -46.35 51.07
CA THR A 148 2.23 -47.12 50.10
C THR A 148 3.74 -47.07 50.37
N GLY A 149 4.40 -48.21 50.17
CA GLY A 149 5.79 -48.44 50.42
C GLY A 149 6.78 -47.69 49.50
N GLU A 150 7.77 -48.39 49.02
CA GLU A 150 8.90 -47.83 48.27
C GLU A 150 8.55 -47.27 46.87
N VAL A 151 9.03 -46.08 46.54
CA VAL A 151 8.93 -45.49 45.18
C VAL A 151 10.36 -45.35 44.64
N VAL A 152 10.66 -46.04 43.54
CA VAL A 152 11.93 -45.91 42.84
C VAL A 152 11.78 -44.90 41.70
N ILE A 153 12.63 -43.89 41.69
CA ILE A 153 12.60 -42.83 40.68
C ILE A 153 13.90 -42.85 39.88
N VAL A 154 13.78 -42.99 38.59
CA VAL A 154 14.90 -43.03 37.66
C VAL A 154 14.84 -41.87 36.69
N PRO A 155 15.80 -40.92 36.73
CA PRO A 155 15.88 -39.85 35.77
C PRO A 155 16.39 -40.38 34.42
N VAL A 156 15.74 -39.94 33.33
CA VAL A 156 16.13 -40.28 31.95
C VAL A 156 16.29 -39.00 31.18
N LEU A 157 17.46 -38.81 30.56
CA LEU A 157 17.81 -37.64 29.75
C LEU A 157 17.65 -37.97 28.26
N ALA A 158 17.08 -37.06 27.53
CA ALA A 158 16.90 -37.20 26.09
C ALA A 158 18.11 -36.64 25.31
N GLY A 159 19.31 -37.20 25.49
CA GLY A 159 20.50 -36.80 24.73
C GLY A 159 21.78 -37.39 25.27
N GLN A 160 22.76 -37.71 24.40
CA GLN A 160 24.06 -38.29 24.75
C GLN A 160 25.22 -37.27 24.76
N GLN A 161 25.02 -35.96 24.90
CA GLN A 161 26.12 -34.99 24.86
C GLN A 161 26.42 -34.30 26.19
N LYS A 162 27.66 -33.74 26.27
CA LYS A 162 28.34 -33.26 27.46
C LYS A 162 27.51 -32.24 28.26
N VAL A 163 27.71 -32.25 29.55
CA VAL A 163 27.02 -31.52 30.63
C VAL A 163 26.89 -29.96 30.41
N GLU A 164 27.63 -29.36 29.49
CA GLU A 164 27.65 -27.93 29.27
C GLU A 164 26.48 -27.40 28.42
N GLU A 165 25.72 -28.24 27.71
CA GLU A 165 24.54 -27.86 26.91
C GLU A 165 23.21 -28.44 27.47
N ALA A 166 23.20 -28.92 28.68
CA ALA A 166 22.10 -29.72 29.26
C ALA A 166 20.80 -28.89 29.55
N SER A 167 20.84 -27.57 29.43
CA SER A 167 19.68 -26.72 29.73
C SER A 167 18.52 -26.77 28.69
N SER A 168 18.71 -27.42 27.55
CA SER A 168 17.68 -27.47 26.49
C SER A 168 17.03 -28.84 26.25
N TYR A 169 17.47 -29.90 26.95
CA TYR A 169 16.93 -31.24 26.72
C TYR A 169 15.82 -31.62 27.71
N PRO A 170 14.72 -32.28 27.25
CA PRO A 170 13.68 -32.75 28.15
C PRO A 170 14.20 -33.82 29.09
N VAL A 171 13.84 -33.72 30.37
CA VAL A 171 14.17 -34.66 31.43
C VAL A 171 12.89 -35.37 31.83
N TYR A 172 12.95 -36.70 31.90
CA TYR A 172 11.83 -37.52 32.33
C TYR A 172 12.20 -38.23 33.65
N LEU A 173 11.28 -38.19 34.61
CA LEU A 173 11.42 -38.95 35.85
C LEU A 173 10.47 -40.17 35.79
N ILE A 174 11.02 -41.35 35.72
CA ILE A 174 10.24 -42.59 35.67
C ILE A 174 10.02 -43.05 37.11
N CYS A 175 8.77 -43.02 37.56
CA CYS A 175 8.36 -43.37 38.93
C CYS A 175 7.77 -44.77 38.95
N VAL A 176 8.43 -45.68 39.66
CA VAL A 176 8.03 -47.09 39.83
C VAL A 176 7.62 -47.31 41.28
N VAL A 177 6.36 -47.67 41.52
CA VAL A 177 5.76 -47.77 42.87
C VAL A 177 5.64 -49.19 43.30
N ASN A 178 6.15 -49.53 44.50
CA ASN A 178 6.20 -50.86 45.10
C ASN A 178 6.68 -51.95 44.13
N PRO A 179 7.89 -51.87 43.66
CA PRO A 179 8.46 -52.89 42.80
C PRO A 179 8.77 -54.14 43.59
N THR A 180 8.78 -55.28 42.89
CA THR A 180 9.25 -56.55 43.45
C THR A 180 10.74 -56.85 43.16
N LYS A 181 11.35 -56.02 42.32
CA LYS A 181 12.75 -56.10 41.91
C LYS A 181 13.56 -55.03 42.65
N ASP A 182 14.88 -55.28 42.81
CA ASP A 182 15.77 -54.30 43.42
C ASP A 182 16.00 -53.04 42.54
N SER A 183 16.38 -51.97 43.18
CA SER A 183 16.49 -50.65 42.53
C SER A 183 17.58 -50.59 41.44
N ALA A 184 18.67 -51.36 41.57
CA ALA A 184 19.73 -51.47 40.56
C ALA A 184 19.23 -52.16 39.29
N TYR A 185 18.46 -53.23 39.44
CA TYR A 185 17.81 -53.92 38.32
C TYR A 185 16.84 -52.98 37.57
N ILE A 186 16.01 -52.24 38.32
CA ILE A 186 15.02 -51.31 37.75
C ILE A 186 15.70 -50.18 36.99
N SER A 187 16.76 -49.59 37.55
CA SER A 187 17.53 -48.55 36.89
C SER A 187 18.11 -49.02 35.55
N LYS A 188 18.70 -50.22 35.53
CA LYS A 188 19.28 -50.81 34.33
C LYS A 188 18.22 -51.16 33.29
N LEU A 189 17.08 -51.73 33.70
CA LEU A 189 15.94 -52.05 32.85
C LEU A 189 15.35 -50.76 32.20
N ILE A 190 15.15 -49.71 32.96
CA ILE A 190 14.63 -48.42 32.45
C ILE A 190 15.66 -47.84 31.47
N SER A 191 16.91 -47.77 31.80
CA SER A 191 17.97 -47.26 30.92
C SER A 191 18.05 -48.02 29.61
N GLU A 192 17.97 -49.34 29.63
CA GLU A 192 17.96 -50.20 28.42
C GLU A 192 16.67 -49.94 27.60
N THR A 193 15.50 -49.89 28.23
CA THR A 193 14.21 -49.64 27.57
C THR A 193 14.19 -48.30 26.88
N PHE A 194 14.55 -47.23 27.59
CA PHE A 194 14.51 -45.89 27.04
C PHE A 194 15.60 -45.61 25.99
N ARG A 195 16.72 -46.34 26.03
CA ARG A 195 17.73 -46.29 24.97
C ARG A 195 17.12 -46.57 23.57
N TYR A 196 16.17 -47.50 23.49
CA TYR A 196 15.51 -47.88 22.23
C TYR A 196 14.20 -47.16 21.97
N CYS A 197 13.47 -46.80 23.02
CA CYS A 197 12.16 -46.14 22.88
C CYS A 197 12.24 -44.62 22.83
N MET A 198 13.31 -43.99 23.35
CA MET A 198 13.45 -42.54 23.44
C MET A 198 13.42 -41.83 22.07
N PRO A 199 14.14 -42.31 21.03
CA PRO A 199 14.08 -41.67 19.72
C PRO A 199 12.65 -41.62 19.14
N LEU A 200 11.90 -42.72 19.32
CA LEU A 200 10.51 -42.80 18.87
C LEU A 200 9.59 -41.85 19.68
N PHE A 201 9.81 -41.78 20.99
CA PHE A 201 9.05 -40.93 21.89
C PHE A 201 9.25 -39.44 21.56
N LEU A 202 10.49 -39.02 21.34
CA LEU A 202 10.84 -37.65 20.94
C LEU A 202 10.31 -37.32 19.56
N SER A 203 10.51 -38.16 18.57
CA SER A 203 10.02 -37.93 17.20
C SER A 203 8.50 -37.85 17.15
N THR A 204 7.77 -38.67 17.91
CA THR A 204 6.31 -38.58 17.98
C THR A 204 5.85 -37.26 18.59
N ARG A 205 6.51 -36.84 19.69
CA ARG A 205 6.22 -35.56 20.35
C ARG A 205 6.48 -34.37 19.41
N GLU A 206 7.61 -34.41 18.70
CA GLU A 206 7.95 -33.35 17.73
C GLU A 206 6.94 -33.31 16.58
N CYS A 207 6.57 -34.43 16.02
CA CYS A 207 5.55 -34.54 14.98
C CYS A 207 4.16 -34.05 15.46
N GLU A 208 3.77 -34.32 16.71
CA GLU A 208 2.54 -33.79 17.29
C GLU A 208 2.60 -32.26 17.46
N ASN A 209 3.74 -31.72 17.90
CA ASN A 209 3.95 -30.29 18.02
C ASN A 209 3.91 -29.60 16.64
N GLU A 210 4.57 -30.17 15.63
CA GLU A 210 4.52 -29.64 14.25
C GLU A 210 3.10 -29.65 13.67
N ARG A 211 2.35 -30.73 13.88
CA ARG A 211 0.95 -30.81 13.45
C ARG A 211 0.09 -29.77 14.14
N ARG A 212 0.32 -29.54 15.44
CA ARG A 212 -0.37 -28.52 16.21
C ARG A 212 -0.04 -27.13 15.68
N LEU A 213 1.24 -26.80 15.51
CA LEU A 213 1.69 -25.53 14.95
C LEU A 213 1.11 -25.29 13.54
N LYS A 214 1.12 -26.31 12.68
CA LYS A 214 0.53 -26.22 11.35
C LYS A 214 -0.96 -25.90 11.39
N ALA A 215 -1.71 -26.57 12.26
CA ALA A 215 -3.15 -26.32 12.44
C ALA A 215 -3.42 -24.89 12.93
N GLU A 216 -2.60 -24.40 13.86
CA GLU A 216 -2.73 -23.03 14.38
C GLU A 216 -2.37 -21.98 13.33
N CYS A 217 -1.30 -22.20 12.55
CA CYS A 217 -0.97 -21.33 11.42
C CYS A 217 -2.11 -21.27 10.40
N GLN A 218 -2.72 -22.42 10.08
CA GLN A 218 -3.89 -22.46 9.21
C GLN A 218 -5.08 -21.69 9.79
N ASN A 219 -5.35 -21.81 11.08
CA ASN A 219 -6.39 -21.07 11.77
C ASN A 219 -6.11 -19.56 11.74
N LEU A 220 -4.87 -19.14 12.00
CA LEU A 220 -4.47 -17.73 11.94
C LEU A 220 -4.65 -17.14 10.53
N LEU A 221 -4.30 -17.90 9.47
CA LEU A 221 -4.51 -17.47 8.09
C LEU A 221 -6.00 -17.32 7.74
N LEU A 222 -6.85 -18.22 8.24
CA LEU A 222 -8.32 -18.10 8.06
C LEU A 222 -8.85 -16.86 8.77
N VAL A 223 -8.37 -16.58 9.97
CA VAL A 223 -8.73 -15.38 10.74
C VAL A 223 -8.25 -14.12 10.02
N ALA A 224 -7.00 -14.08 9.56
CA ALA A 224 -6.47 -12.96 8.78
C ALA A 224 -7.34 -12.65 7.55
N ARG A 225 -7.71 -13.69 6.78
CA ARG A 225 -8.62 -13.54 5.64
C ARG A 225 -9.96 -12.93 6.04
N LYS A 226 -10.50 -13.35 7.17
CA LYS A 226 -11.78 -12.85 7.70
C LYS A 226 -11.69 -11.38 8.12
N LEU A 227 -10.59 -10.99 8.79
CA LEU A 227 -10.33 -9.61 9.18
C LEU A 227 -10.17 -8.70 7.94
N PHE A 228 -9.38 -9.12 6.95
CA PHE A 228 -9.19 -8.35 5.71
C PHE A 228 -10.47 -8.18 4.88
N SER A 229 -11.46 -9.06 5.04
CA SER A 229 -12.76 -8.88 4.38
C SER A 229 -13.65 -7.81 5.01
N ARG A 230 -13.30 -7.29 6.19
CA ARG A 230 -14.10 -6.34 6.99
C ARG A 230 -13.48 -4.95 7.13
N LEU A 231 -12.53 -4.58 6.27
CA LEU A 231 -11.81 -3.31 6.36
C LEU A 231 -12.68 -2.05 6.18
N GLY A 232 -13.89 -2.19 5.65
CA GLY A 232 -14.79 -1.06 5.36
C GLY A 232 -15.44 -0.42 6.59
N ASP A 233 -15.62 -1.15 7.70
CA ASP A 233 -16.18 -0.65 8.94
C ASP A 233 -15.30 -1.02 10.14
N LEU A 234 -14.69 0.00 10.75
CA LEU A 234 -13.80 -0.18 11.90
C LEU A 234 -14.49 -0.83 13.09
N SER A 235 -15.76 -0.47 13.36
CA SER A 235 -16.49 -1.01 14.52
C SER A 235 -16.78 -2.50 14.37
N ASP A 236 -17.16 -2.93 13.17
CA ASP A 236 -17.39 -4.34 12.88
C ASP A 236 -16.07 -5.14 12.84
N LEU A 237 -15.00 -4.52 12.33
CA LEU A 237 -13.66 -5.11 12.38
C LEU A 237 -13.19 -5.36 13.81
N LEU A 238 -13.37 -4.38 14.72
CA LEU A 238 -12.96 -4.51 16.13
C LEU A 238 -13.76 -5.60 16.87
N LYS A 239 -15.07 -5.72 16.61
CA LYS A 239 -15.90 -6.82 17.15
C LYS A 239 -15.40 -8.18 16.67
N GLU A 240 -15.04 -8.28 15.38
CA GLU A 240 -14.51 -9.51 14.81
C GLU A 240 -13.17 -9.89 15.43
N ILE A 241 -12.26 -8.92 15.60
CA ILE A 241 -10.96 -9.11 16.28
C ILE A 241 -11.19 -9.68 17.68
N MET A 242 -12.10 -9.08 18.47
CA MET A 242 -12.39 -9.54 19.83
C MET A 242 -12.97 -10.95 19.85
N SER A 243 -13.88 -11.27 18.94
CA SER A 243 -14.48 -12.59 18.81
C SER A 243 -13.44 -13.66 18.47
N GLU A 244 -12.55 -13.38 17.51
CA GLU A 244 -11.52 -14.32 17.11
C GLU A 244 -10.41 -14.47 18.17
N ALA A 245 -10.04 -13.38 18.86
CA ALA A 245 -9.11 -13.45 19.99
C ALA A 245 -9.60 -14.40 21.09
N ARG A 246 -10.88 -14.28 21.48
CA ARG A 246 -11.49 -15.18 22.45
C ARG A 246 -11.51 -16.63 21.98
N ARG A 247 -11.87 -16.84 20.71
CA ARG A 247 -11.95 -18.19 20.14
C ARG A 247 -10.58 -18.86 20.07
N LEU A 248 -9.54 -18.13 19.65
CA LEU A 248 -8.18 -18.66 19.52
C LEU A 248 -7.57 -19.03 20.89
N THR A 249 -7.83 -18.24 21.92
CA THR A 249 -7.24 -18.42 23.26
C THR A 249 -8.18 -19.07 24.27
N ASN A 250 -9.39 -19.40 23.88
CA ASN A 250 -10.43 -19.94 24.74
C ASN A 250 -10.69 -19.07 26.00
N ALA A 251 -10.76 -17.75 25.82
CA ALA A 251 -10.98 -16.78 26.87
C ALA A 251 -12.47 -16.43 27.04
N GLU A 252 -12.90 -16.10 28.29
CA GLU A 252 -14.28 -15.70 28.56
C GLU A 252 -14.59 -14.30 28.00
N ARG A 253 -13.67 -13.35 28.12
CA ARG A 253 -13.84 -11.96 27.66
C ARG A 253 -12.60 -11.45 26.94
N CYS A 254 -12.83 -10.50 26.03
CA CYS A 254 -11.81 -9.71 25.38
C CYS A 254 -12.19 -8.23 25.45
N SER A 255 -11.23 -7.37 25.73
CA SER A 255 -11.36 -5.92 25.63
C SER A 255 -10.28 -5.39 24.71
N LEU A 256 -10.63 -4.43 23.86
CA LEU A 256 -9.71 -3.86 22.90
C LEU A 256 -9.69 -2.34 23.04
N PHE A 257 -8.50 -1.80 23.23
CA PHE A 257 -8.23 -0.39 23.41
C PHE A 257 -7.37 0.10 22.24
N LEU A 258 -7.76 1.19 21.62
CA LEU A 258 -6.94 1.89 20.62
C LEU A 258 -6.27 3.10 21.24
N LEU A 259 -5.03 3.38 20.88
CA LEU A 259 -4.38 4.63 21.22
C LEU A 259 -5.03 5.77 20.45
N ASP A 260 -5.27 6.90 21.13
CA ASP A 260 -5.74 8.10 20.46
C ASP A 260 -4.58 8.75 19.63
N PRO A 261 -4.90 9.68 18.71
CA PRO A 261 -3.88 10.29 17.87
C PRO A 261 -2.76 10.99 18.62
N ASP A 262 -3.04 11.46 19.83
CA ASP A 262 -2.08 12.19 20.69
C ASP A 262 -1.27 11.24 21.58
N HIS A 263 -1.53 9.92 21.51
CA HIS A 263 -0.90 8.86 22.31
C HIS A 263 -1.00 9.05 23.83
N MET A 264 -1.94 9.85 24.29
CA MET A 264 -2.14 10.16 25.71
C MET A 264 -3.19 9.26 26.38
N HIS A 265 -4.10 8.69 25.59
CA HIS A 265 -5.21 7.87 26.12
C HIS A 265 -5.41 6.59 25.33
N LEU A 266 -5.79 5.55 26.03
CA LEU A 266 -6.36 4.33 25.51
C LEU A 266 -7.88 4.46 25.46
N VAL A 267 -8.44 4.39 24.27
CA VAL A 267 -9.88 4.53 24.03
C VAL A 267 -10.48 3.16 23.74
N ALA A 268 -11.36 2.71 24.60
CA ALA A 268 -12.09 1.48 24.34
C ALA A 268 -13.25 1.77 23.39
N LYS A 269 -13.19 1.19 22.21
CA LYS A 269 -14.21 1.32 21.16
C LYS A 269 -15.28 0.24 21.26
N VAL A 270 -14.95 -0.92 21.84
CA VAL A 270 -15.88 -2.07 21.98
C VAL A 270 -15.55 -2.81 23.26
N PHE A 271 -16.61 -3.13 24.06
CA PHE A 271 -16.53 -3.94 25.26
C PHE A 271 -17.45 -5.15 25.15
N ASP A 272 -16.96 -6.31 25.62
CA ASP A 272 -17.81 -7.47 25.85
C ASP A 272 -18.54 -7.34 27.18
N GLY A 273 -19.88 -7.48 27.15
CA GLY A 273 -20.71 -7.60 28.36
C GLY A 273 -21.39 -6.31 28.83
N VAL A 274 -21.39 -5.26 28.02
CA VAL A 274 -22.19 -4.05 28.29
C VAL A 274 -23.50 -4.10 27.49
N SER A 275 -24.61 -3.74 28.11
CA SER A 275 -25.94 -3.73 27.47
C SER A 275 -26.00 -2.76 26.29
N PRO A 276 -26.86 -2.97 25.27
CA PRO A 276 -26.97 -2.10 24.10
C PRO A 276 -27.26 -0.63 24.45
N GLU A 277 -27.84 -0.35 25.58
CA GLU A 277 -28.22 1.00 26.03
C GLU A 277 -27.05 1.78 26.65
N GLU A 278 -26.01 1.09 27.16
CA GLU A 278 -24.81 1.70 27.75
C GLU A 278 -23.64 1.87 26.73
N ARG A 279 -23.84 1.48 25.49
CA ARG A 279 -22.81 1.52 24.42
C ARG A 279 -22.37 2.92 23.95
N SER A 280 -22.97 3.98 24.50
CA SER A 280 -22.69 5.37 24.08
C SER A 280 -21.52 6.04 24.82
N THR A 281 -20.97 5.42 25.86
CA THR A 281 -19.88 6.02 26.64
C THR A 281 -18.53 5.41 26.24
N GLU A 282 -17.74 6.16 25.48
CA GLU A 282 -16.32 5.80 25.23
C GLU A 282 -15.59 5.80 26.57
N VAL A 283 -15.05 4.67 26.98
CA VAL A 283 -14.17 4.60 28.16
C VAL A 283 -12.78 5.01 27.74
N ARG A 284 -12.29 6.10 28.30
CA ARG A 284 -10.91 6.60 28.10
C ARG A 284 -10.11 6.31 29.36
N ILE A 285 -8.96 5.68 29.18
CA ILE A 285 -8.00 5.38 30.23
C ILE A 285 -6.69 6.09 29.86
N ALA A 286 -6.00 6.67 30.81
CA ALA A 286 -4.68 7.25 30.55
C ALA A 286 -3.73 6.15 30.05
N ALA A 287 -2.90 6.48 29.04
CA ALA A 287 -2.05 5.50 28.36
C ALA A 287 -0.96 4.87 29.25
N ASP A 288 -0.75 5.39 30.44
CA ASP A 288 0.19 4.89 31.45
C ASP A 288 -0.49 4.16 32.63
N GLN A 289 -1.82 4.04 32.63
CA GLN A 289 -2.58 3.53 33.77
C GLN A 289 -3.01 2.08 33.61
N GLY A 290 -2.81 1.29 34.65
CA GLY A 290 -3.28 -0.10 34.73
C GLY A 290 -2.47 -1.08 33.88
N ILE A 291 -3.00 -2.29 33.72
CA ILE A 291 -2.37 -3.37 32.93
C ILE A 291 -2.28 -2.98 31.44
N ALA A 292 -3.35 -2.47 30.87
CA ALA A 292 -3.39 -2.08 29.48
C ALA A 292 -2.43 -0.91 29.18
N GLY A 293 -2.37 0.09 30.07
CA GLY A 293 -1.43 1.20 29.96
C GLY A 293 0.03 0.74 30.06
N HIS A 294 0.34 -0.17 30.98
CA HIS A 294 1.68 -0.73 31.09
C HIS A 294 2.12 -1.45 29.82
N VAL A 295 1.23 -2.28 29.23
CA VAL A 295 1.51 -2.98 27.96
C VAL A 295 1.62 -1.99 26.78
N ALA A 296 0.84 -0.91 26.78
CA ALA A 296 0.95 0.14 25.76
C ALA A 296 2.29 0.88 25.85
N ALA A 297 2.81 1.10 27.06
CA ALA A 297 4.07 1.81 27.28
C ALA A 297 5.30 0.91 27.06
N SER A 298 5.29 -0.33 27.59
CA SER A 298 6.41 -1.27 27.49
C SER A 298 6.50 -1.97 26.12
N GLY A 299 5.34 -2.20 25.50
CA GLY A 299 5.25 -3.04 24.31
C GLY A 299 5.41 -4.52 24.59
N GLU A 300 5.46 -4.97 25.82
CA GLU A 300 5.64 -6.37 26.20
C GLU A 300 4.32 -7.03 26.53
N ILE A 301 4.23 -8.33 26.24
CA ILE A 301 3.07 -9.16 26.61
C ILE A 301 3.08 -9.39 28.11
N LEU A 302 1.94 -9.23 28.76
CA LEU A 302 1.79 -9.48 30.18
C LEU A 302 0.79 -10.60 30.44
N ASN A 303 1.29 -11.72 30.96
CA ASN A 303 0.49 -12.89 31.35
C ASN A 303 0.37 -12.97 32.88
N ILE A 304 -0.83 -12.81 33.41
CA ILE A 304 -1.10 -12.73 34.84
C ILE A 304 -1.96 -13.92 35.26
N LYS A 305 -1.40 -14.82 36.07
CA LYS A 305 -2.10 -16.05 36.55
C LYS A 305 -3.15 -15.74 37.63
N ASP A 306 -2.94 -14.69 38.45
CA ASP A 306 -3.88 -14.25 39.49
C ASP A 306 -4.01 -12.72 39.48
N ALA A 307 -5.10 -12.22 38.87
CA ALA A 307 -5.31 -10.80 38.66
C ALA A 307 -5.35 -10.00 39.97
N TYR A 308 -6.00 -10.54 41.02
CA TYR A 308 -6.17 -9.83 42.30
C TYR A 308 -4.87 -9.66 43.09
N LYS A 309 -3.85 -10.44 42.82
CA LYS A 309 -2.52 -10.30 43.45
C LYS A 309 -1.59 -9.35 42.67
N HIS A 310 -1.95 -8.95 41.44
CA HIS A 310 -1.09 -8.11 40.64
C HIS A 310 -1.22 -6.63 40.97
N PRO A 311 -0.13 -5.88 41.21
CA PRO A 311 -0.18 -4.49 41.68
C PRO A 311 -0.83 -3.52 40.70
N LEU A 312 -0.79 -3.79 39.38
CA LEU A 312 -1.38 -2.96 38.34
C LEU A 312 -2.87 -3.28 38.09
N PHE A 313 -3.45 -4.28 38.76
CA PHE A 313 -4.84 -4.65 38.55
C PHE A 313 -5.81 -3.68 39.24
N TYR A 314 -6.71 -3.09 38.45
CA TYR A 314 -7.74 -2.17 38.97
C TYR A 314 -9.06 -2.92 39.23
N LYS A 315 -9.40 -3.10 40.49
CA LYS A 315 -10.57 -3.86 40.96
C LYS A 315 -11.91 -3.17 40.68
N GLY A 316 -11.90 -1.85 40.52
CA GLY A 316 -13.14 -1.07 40.37
C GLY A 316 -13.96 -1.44 39.12
N MET A 317 -13.31 -1.99 38.05
CA MET A 317 -14.04 -2.47 36.89
C MET A 317 -14.82 -3.77 37.17
N ASP A 318 -14.26 -4.68 37.97
CA ASP A 318 -14.95 -5.90 38.38
C ASP A 318 -16.14 -5.56 39.29
N GLU A 319 -15.97 -4.60 40.19
CA GLU A 319 -17.04 -4.11 41.10
C GLU A 319 -18.17 -3.44 40.30
N ALA A 320 -17.83 -2.65 39.29
CA ALA A 320 -18.82 -1.95 38.45
C ALA A 320 -19.58 -2.89 37.50
N THR A 321 -18.93 -3.93 36.98
CA THR A 321 -19.50 -4.84 35.97
C THR A 321 -20.03 -6.15 36.53
N GLY A 322 -19.76 -6.46 37.82
CA GLY A 322 -20.09 -7.74 38.47
C GLY A 322 -19.29 -8.94 37.89
N PHE A 323 -18.29 -8.68 37.07
CA PHE A 323 -17.42 -9.71 36.49
C PHE A 323 -16.23 -9.97 37.42
N LYS A 324 -15.86 -11.22 37.63
CA LYS A 324 -14.73 -11.59 38.46
C LYS A 324 -13.54 -12.03 37.57
N THR A 325 -12.55 -11.18 37.46
CA THR A 325 -11.32 -11.44 36.71
C THR A 325 -10.42 -12.39 37.52
N ARG A 326 -10.03 -13.52 36.95
CA ARG A 326 -9.13 -14.52 37.55
C ARG A 326 -7.72 -14.39 37.00
N ASN A 327 -7.57 -14.54 35.70
CA ASN A 327 -6.30 -14.41 34.99
C ASN A 327 -6.45 -13.54 33.76
N ILE A 328 -5.33 -12.95 33.35
CA ILE A 328 -5.29 -11.97 32.25
C ILE A 328 -4.12 -12.27 31.33
N LEU A 329 -4.37 -12.24 30.02
CA LEU A 329 -3.34 -12.15 28.98
C LEU A 329 -3.55 -10.82 28.24
N CYS A 330 -2.61 -9.89 28.41
CA CYS A 330 -2.64 -8.57 27.80
C CYS A 330 -1.48 -8.42 26.81
N PHE A 331 -1.77 -8.03 25.59
CA PHE A 331 -0.76 -7.93 24.53
C PHE A 331 -0.95 -6.68 23.66
N PRO A 332 0.17 -6.09 23.16
CA PRO A 332 0.10 -4.92 22.29
C PRO A 332 -0.33 -5.33 20.88
N ILE A 333 -1.12 -4.48 20.25
CA ILE A 333 -1.44 -4.58 18.82
C ILE A 333 -0.49 -3.64 18.09
N ARG A 334 0.32 -4.19 17.18
CA ARG A 334 1.42 -3.46 16.50
C ARG A 334 1.19 -3.38 15.00
N ASP A 335 1.59 -2.24 14.46
CA ASP A 335 1.82 -2.03 13.03
C ASP A 335 3.31 -1.67 12.87
N GLU A 336 4.11 -2.58 12.34
CA GLU A 336 5.57 -2.53 12.39
C GLU A 336 6.06 -2.31 13.82
N ASP A 337 6.76 -1.22 14.10
CA ASP A 337 7.29 -0.86 15.42
C ASP A 337 6.33 -0.01 16.27
N LYS A 338 5.19 0.41 15.71
CA LYS A 338 4.24 1.29 16.40
C LYS A 338 3.14 0.50 17.08
N ILE A 339 2.85 0.84 18.33
CA ILE A 339 1.70 0.30 19.04
C ILE A 339 0.46 1.09 18.64
N VAL A 340 -0.52 0.40 18.05
CA VAL A 340 -1.81 0.97 17.60
C VAL A 340 -2.84 0.85 18.71
N GLY A 341 -2.69 -0.16 19.56
CA GLY A 341 -3.63 -0.44 20.63
C GLY A 341 -3.18 -1.60 21.50
N VAL A 342 -4.05 -2.03 22.39
CA VAL A 342 -3.83 -3.14 23.32
C VAL A 342 -5.06 -4.01 23.38
N ALA A 343 -4.87 -5.32 23.36
CA ALA A 343 -5.93 -6.29 23.62
C ALA A 343 -5.71 -6.97 24.98
N GLN A 344 -6.78 -7.13 25.73
CA GLN A 344 -6.78 -7.77 27.04
C GLN A 344 -7.79 -8.91 27.05
N LEU A 345 -7.31 -10.12 27.24
CA LEU A 345 -8.09 -11.35 27.38
C LEU A 345 -8.23 -11.68 28.86
N CYS A 346 -9.43 -12.05 29.29
CA CYS A 346 -9.71 -12.38 30.68
C CYS A 346 -10.29 -13.79 30.80
N ASN A 347 -9.85 -14.51 31.82
CA ASN A 347 -10.38 -15.81 32.26
C ASN A 347 -10.27 -16.90 31.20
N LYS A 348 -9.10 -17.52 31.06
CA LYS A 348 -8.93 -18.76 30.28
C LYS A 348 -9.87 -19.85 30.79
N ILE A 349 -10.65 -20.44 29.90
CA ILE A 349 -11.51 -21.59 30.23
C ILE A 349 -10.61 -22.83 30.36
N GLY A 350 -10.69 -23.49 31.53
CA GLY A 350 -9.92 -24.71 31.80
C GLY A 350 -8.51 -24.50 32.38
N GLY A 351 -8.20 -23.28 32.90
CA GLY A 351 -6.92 -23.05 33.57
C GLY A 351 -6.37 -21.65 33.48
N HIS A 352 -5.07 -21.52 33.17
CA HIS A 352 -4.38 -20.25 32.96
C HIS A 352 -3.89 -20.14 31.53
N PHE A 353 -3.62 -18.92 31.07
CA PHE A 353 -2.94 -18.72 29.79
C PHE A 353 -1.51 -19.28 29.87
N ASP A 354 -1.15 -20.12 28.93
CA ASP A 354 0.17 -20.74 28.83
C ASP A 354 1.05 -20.02 27.79
N TYR A 355 2.30 -20.44 27.69
CA TYR A 355 3.26 -19.91 26.71
C TYR A 355 2.75 -20.00 25.27
N PHE A 356 1.97 -21.04 24.95
CA PHE A 356 1.42 -21.21 23.63
C PHE A 356 0.35 -20.16 23.31
N ASP A 357 -0.51 -19.80 24.29
CA ASP A 357 -1.47 -18.70 24.15
C ASP A 357 -0.77 -17.37 23.90
N GLU A 358 0.39 -17.13 24.52
CA GLU A 358 1.20 -15.93 24.27
C GLU A 358 1.73 -15.89 22.84
N GLN A 359 2.22 -17.01 22.29
CA GLN A 359 2.68 -17.09 20.91
C GLN A 359 1.54 -16.85 19.91
N VAL A 360 0.38 -17.45 20.14
CA VAL A 360 -0.82 -17.25 19.31
C VAL A 360 -1.28 -15.79 19.40
N ALA A 361 -1.32 -15.18 20.58
CA ALA A 361 -1.68 -13.79 20.78
C ALA A 361 -0.71 -12.83 20.08
N ASN A 362 0.60 -13.12 20.14
CA ASN A 362 1.62 -12.33 19.48
C ASN A 362 1.46 -12.37 17.95
N ALA A 363 1.33 -13.57 17.36
CA ALA A 363 1.09 -13.72 15.93
C ALA A 363 -0.23 -13.05 15.48
N PHE A 364 -1.29 -13.22 16.26
CA PHE A 364 -2.59 -12.61 15.99
C PHE A 364 -2.54 -11.07 16.06
N SER A 365 -1.75 -10.51 16.98
CA SER A 365 -1.61 -9.06 17.16
C SER A 365 -1.13 -8.34 15.90
N ILE A 366 -0.24 -8.97 15.13
CA ILE A 366 0.28 -8.44 13.88
C ILE A 366 -0.84 -8.29 12.84
N TYR A 367 -1.65 -9.34 12.64
CA TYR A 367 -2.79 -9.27 11.71
C TYR A 367 -3.83 -8.23 12.14
N CYS A 368 -4.04 -8.09 13.45
CA CYS A 368 -4.92 -7.05 14.00
C CYS A 368 -4.41 -5.65 13.70
N GLY A 369 -3.11 -5.40 13.93
CA GLY A 369 -2.47 -4.10 13.66
C GLY A 369 -2.62 -3.70 12.21
N ILE A 370 -2.23 -4.57 11.29
CA ILE A 370 -2.36 -4.36 9.85
C ILE A 370 -3.82 -4.07 9.48
N SER A 371 -4.78 -4.88 9.96
CA SER A 371 -6.19 -4.71 9.62
C SER A 371 -6.77 -3.39 10.15
N ILE A 372 -6.44 -3.01 11.38
CA ILE A 372 -6.90 -1.76 12.00
C ILE A 372 -6.31 -0.56 11.25
N MET A 373 -5.00 -0.56 10.97
CA MET A 373 -4.37 0.54 10.24
C MET A 373 -4.93 0.70 8.83
N HIS A 374 -5.12 -0.39 8.10
CA HIS A 374 -5.76 -0.34 6.79
C HIS A 374 -7.19 0.22 6.86
N SER A 375 -7.99 -0.20 7.86
CA SER A 375 -9.35 0.33 8.06
C SER A 375 -9.33 1.83 8.37
N LEU A 376 -8.40 2.29 9.22
CA LEU A 376 -8.24 3.72 9.54
C LEU A 376 -7.82 4.55 8.32
N VAL A 377 -6.87 4.04 7.53
CA VAL A 377 -6.43 4.69 6.28
C VAL A 377 -7.58 4.73 5.26
N TYR A 378 -8.30 3.63 5.10
CA TYR A 378 -9.45 3.57 4.19
C TYR A 378 -10.52 4.59 4.58
N LYS A 379 -10.83 4.71 5.87
CA LYS A 379 -11.77 5.74 6.36
C LYS A 379 -11.28 7.15 6.09
N LYS A 380 -9.99 7.44 6.32
CA LYS A 380 -9.39 8.76 5.99
C LYS A 380 -9.51 9.09 4.50
N ILE A 381 -9.30 8.09 3.63
CA ILE A 381 -9.47 8.25 2.18
C ILE A 381 -10.93 8.53 1.83
N GLN A 382 -11.88 7.79 2.39
CA GLN A 382 -13.31 8.03 2.16
C GLN A 382 -13.74 9.43 2.63
N ASP A 383 -13.30 9.85 3.82
CA ASP A 383 -13.60 11.18 4.35
C ASP A 383 -12.99 12.30 3.49
N ALA A 384 -11.77 12.08 2.96
CA ALA A 384 -11.12 13.01 2.04
C ALA A 384 -11.86 13.07 0.69
N GLN A 385 -12.28 11.94 0.14
CA GLN A 385 -13.08 11.87 -1.08
C GLN A 385 -14.46 12.56 -0.91
N ALA A 386 -15.13 12.33 0.23
CA ALA A 386 -16.41 12.99 0.52
C ALA A 386 -16.25 14.51 0.61
N ARG A 387 -15.21 14.99 1.29
CA ARG A 387 -14.89 16.44 1.35
C ARG A 387 -14.55 17.01 -0.03
N SER A 388 -13.78 16.28 -0.83
CA SER A 388 -13.44 16.69 -2.20
C SER A 388 -14.69 16.78 -3.09
N ARG A 389 -15.59 15.79 -3.01
CA ARG A 389 -16.87 15.82 -3.73
C ARG A 389 -17.72 17.00 -3.33
N LEU A 390 -17.89 17.25 -2.04
CA LEU A 390 -18.65 18.39 -1.55
C LEU A 390 -18.02 19.72 -1.99
N SER A 391 -16.70 19.85 -1.93
CA SER A 391 -15.98 21.04 -2.41
C SER A 391 -16.20 21.28 -3.90
N ASN A 392 -16.13 20.20 -4.71
CA ASN A 392 -16.41 20.30 -6.15
C ASN A 392 -17.86 20.67 -6.44
N GLU A 393 -18.82 20.11 -5.71
CA GLU A 393 -20.24 20.44 -5.83
C GLU A 393 -20.51 21.90 -5.51
N LEU A 394 -19.92 22.42 -4.41
CA LEU A 394 -20.02 23.84 -4.06
C LEU A 394 -19.37 24.75 -5.11
N MET A 395 -18.20 24.36 -5.65
CA MET A 395 -17.54 25.11 -6.71
C MET A 395 -18.42 25.16 -7.97
N MET A 396 -18.98 24.02 -8.39
CA MET A 396 -19.88 23.96 -9.55
C MET A 396 -21.18 24.76 -9.34
N TYR A 397 -21.71 24.78 -8.12
CA TYR A 397 -22.86 25.64 -7.78
C TYR A 397 -22.54 27.13 -8.00
N HIS A 398 -21.37 27.60 -7.55
CA HIS A 398 -20.94 28.98 -7.75
C HIS A 398 -20.54 29.30 -9.21
N MET A 399 -20.20 28.29 -9.99
CA MET A 399 -19.88 28.38 -11.42
C MET A 399 -21.11 28.29 -12.33
N GLN A 400 -22.34 28.21 -11.79
CA GLN A 400 -23.55 28.07 -12.59
C GLN A 400 -23.63 29.06 -13.74
N VAL A 401 -24.00 28.55 -14.90
CA VAL A 401 -24.29 29.34 -16.10
C VAL A 401 -25.78 29.63 -16.17
N SER A 402 -26.15 30.86 -16.47
CA SER A 402 -27.57 31.24 -16.55
C SER A 402 -28.24 30.53 -17.73
N THR A 403 -29.51 30.18 -17.58
CA THR A 403 -30.31 29.65 -18.68
C THR A 403 -30.38 30.60 -19.87
N GLN A 404 -30.33 31.92 -19.61
CA GLN A 404 -30.35 32.94 -20.66
C GLN A 404 -29.05 32.88 -21.49
N ASP A 405 -27.88 32.79 -20.86
CA ASP A 405 -26.59 32.66 -21.58
C ASP A 405 -26.57 31.40 -22.49
N VAL A 406 -27.17 30.29 -22.02
CA VAL A 406 -27.31 29.08 -22.82
C VAL A 406 -28.21 29.28 -24.02
N LEU A 407 -29.36 29.92 -23.83
CA LEU A 407 -30.29 30.27 -24.93
C LEU A 407 -29.65 31.22 -25.93
N ASP A 408 -28.95 32.24 -25.45
CA ASP A 408 -28.26 33.23 -26.31
C ASP A 408 -27.18 32.53 -27.15
N LEU A 409 -26.45 31.55 -26.58
CA LEU A 409 -25.44 30.80 -27.31
C LEU A 409 -26.06 29.81 -28.32
N THR A 410 -27.17 29.14 -27.98
CA THR A 410 -27.86 28.23 -28.90
C THR A 410 -28.51 28.96 -30.08
N MET A 411 -28.92 30.21 -29.89
CA MET A 411 -29.51 31.08 -30.92
C MET A 411 -28.46 31.86 -31.71
N CYS A 412 -27.19 31.77 -31.34
CA CYS A 412 -26.11 32.48 -32.01
C CYS A 412 -26.06 32.11 -33.50
N PRO A 413 -26.08 33.12 -34.42
CA PRO A 413 -25.98 32.84 -35.85
C PRO A 413 -24.63 32.16 -36.15
N THR A 414 -24.68 30.94 -36.68
CA THR A 414 -23.48 30.20 -37.11
C THR A 414 -22.90 30.73 -38.43
N GLU A 415 -23.46 31.76 -39.00
CA GLU A 415 -23.12 32.31 -40.31
C GLU A 415 -22.06 33.43 -40.28
N HIS A 416 -21.33 33.61 -39.18
CA HIS A 416 -20.21 34.56 -39.15
C HIS A 416 -19.09 34.05 -40.08
N GLU A 417 -19.06 34.55 -41.30
CA GLU A 417 -17.93 34.31 -42.21
C GLU A 417 -16.78 35.25 -41.78
N VAL A 418 -15.76 34.67 -41.18
CA VAL A 418 -14.51 35.35 -40.93
C VAL A 418 -13.55 34.97 -42.05
N PRO A 419 -13.10 35.95 -42.87
CA PRO A 419 -12.10 35.70 -43.89
C PRO A 419 -10.88 34.95 -43.30
N VAL A 420 -10.33 34.01 -44.06
CA VAL A 420 -9.12 33.23 -43.68
C VAL A 420 -9.22 32.36 -42.42
N TYR A 421 -10.41 32.24 -41.81
CA TYR A 421 -10.62 31.42 -40.59
C TYR A 421 -10.13 29.98 -40.73
N SER A 422 -10.18 29.42 -41.92
CA SER A 422 -9.74 28.03 -42.22
C SER A 422 -8.23 27.91 -42.47
N LEU A 423 -7.47 28.97 -42.40
CA LEU A 423 -6.00 28.97 -42.63
C LEU A 423 -5.25 28.86 -41.30
N PHE A 424 -4.12 28.14 -41.31
CA PHE A 424 -3.23 28.05 -40.15
C PHE A 424 -2.62 29.40 -39.73
N SER A 425 -2.53 30.35 -40.64
CA SER A 425 -2.07 31.73 -40.37
C SER A 425 -3.07 32.58 -39.61
N PHE A 426 -4.34 32.16 -39.56
CA PHE A 426 -5.35 32.92 -38.79
C PHE A 426 -5.06 32.87 -37.30
N THR A 427 -5.20 34.00 -36.62
CA THR A 427 -5.00 34.16 -35.16
C THR A 427 -6.36 34.22 -34.45
N PRO A 428 -6.73 33.15 -33.71
CA PRO A 428 -8.02 33.11 -33.02
C PRO A 428 -8.19 34.18 -31.95
N ARG A 429 -7.09 34.69 -31.38
CA ARG A 429 -7.10 35.80 -30.38
C ARG A 429 -7.64 37.12 -30.91
N LYS A 430 -7.81 37.26 -32.25
CA LYS A 430 -8.48 38.42 -32.87
C LYS A 430 -10.02 38.38 -32.76
N ILE A 431 -10.59 37.20 -32.42
CA ILE A 431 -12.03 37.08 -32.17
C ILE A 431 -12.34 37.65 -30.80
N LEU A 432 -13.42 38.42 -30.72
CA LEU A 432 -13.86 39.01 -29.44
C LEU A 432 -14.16 37.89 -28.44
N LEU A 433 -13.68 38.05 -27.19
CA LEU A 433 -13.79 37.04 -26.14
C LEU A 433 -15.23 36.56 -25.87
N ARG A 434 -16.23 37.47 -26.06
CA ARG A 434 -17.64 37.15 -25.90
C ARG A 434 -18.17 36.23 -27.02
N GLU A 435 -17.55 36.25 -28.21
CA GLU A 435 -18.00 35.53 -29.40
C GLU A 435 -17.34 34.15 -29.49
N THR A 436 -16.21 33.91 -28.77
CA THR A 436 -15.46 32.63 -28.82
C THR A 436 -16.31 31.40 -28.52
N PRO A 437 -17.30 31.37 -27.59
CA PRO A 437 -18.17 30.21 -27.40
C PRO A 437 -19.02 29.90 -28.64
N CYS A 438 -19.50 30.94 -29.36
CA CYS A 438 -20.25 30.77 -30.60
C CYS A 438 -19.38 30.10 -31.68
N PHE A 439 -18.11 30.54 -31.79
CA PHE A 439 -17.15 29.92 -32.72
C PHE A 439 -16.79 28.46 -32.32
N ALA A 440 -16.74 28.15 -31.00
CA ALA A 440 -16.57 26.76 -30.56
C ALA A 440 -17.77 25.88 -30.98
N MET A 441 -19.00 26.35 -30.81
CA MET A 441 -20.20 25.68 -31.32
C MET A 441 -20.15 25.48 -32.83
N LYS A 442 -19.73 26.53 -33.57
CA LYS A 442 -19.59 26.49 -35.02
C LYS A 442 -18.57 25.41 -35.46
N MET A 443 -17.40 25.36 -34.81
CA MET A 443 -16.40 24.33 -35.10
C MET A 443 -16.94 22.91 -34.89
N MET A 444 -17.67 22.65 -33.79
CA MET A 444 -18.30 21.35 -33.53
C MET A 444 -19.34 20.96 -34.61
N LYS A 445 -20.11 21.96 -35.08
CA LYS A 445 -21.10 21.76 -36.16
C LYS A 445 -20.37 21.51 -37.50
N ASP A 446 -19.40 22.32 -37.85
CA ASP A 446 -18.64 22.21 -39.11
C ASP A 446 -17.84 20.89 -39.23
N LEU A 447 -17.43 20.31 -38.09
CA LEU A 447 -16.81 18.98 -38.01
C LEU A 447 -17.83 17.83 -38.09
N GLY A 448 -19.13 18.16 -38.12
CA GLY A 448 -20.23 17.18 -38.23
C GLY A 448 -20.49 16.41 -36.95
N PHE A 449 -19.90 16.78 -35.80
CA PHE A 449 -20.05 16.02 -34.54
C PHE A 449 -21.48 16.06 -34.01
N ILE A 450 -22.17 17.20 -34.14
CA ILE A 450 -23.55 17.39 -33.66
C ILE A 450 -24.48 16.39 -34.33
N ASP A 451 -24.37 16.30 -35.65
CA ASP A 451 -25.25 15.41 -36.45
C ASP A 451 -24.86 13.93 -36.33
N THR A 452 -23.56 13.64 -36.36
CA THR A 452 -23.04 12.24 -36.29
C THR A 452 -23.41 11.55 -34.98
N PHE A 453 -23.28 12.27 -33.87
CA PHE A 453 -23.51 11.71 -32.53
C PHE A 453 -24.87 12.11 -31.93
N HIS A 454 -25.68 12.87 -32.65
CA HIS A 454 -26.98 13.42 -32.17
C HIS A 454 -26.83 14.19 -30.85
N ILE A 455 -25.81 15.06 -30.78
CA ILE A 455 -25.48 15.85 -29.58
C ILE A 455 -26.59 16.86 -29.30
N LYS A 456 -27.08 16.91 -28.06
CA LYS A 456 -28.02 17.94 -27.62
C LYS A 456 -27.35 19.31 -27.58
N ILE A 457 -27.82 20.24 -28.38
CA ILE A 457 -27.24 21.58 -28.54
C ILE A 457 -27.19 22.32 -27.20
N ASP A 458 -28.24 22.25 -26.37
CA ASP A 458 -28.31 22.89 -25.07
C ASP A 458 -27.23 22.34 -24.10
N SER A 459 -27.00 21.02 -24.10
CA SER A 459 -25.97 20.39 -23.27
C SER A 459 -24.57 20.79 -23.73
N LEU A 460 -24.34 20.85 -25.03
CA LEU A 460 -23.05 21.31 -25.59
C LEU A 460 -22.82 22.81 -25.29
N ALA A 461 -23.83 23.64 -25.46
CA ALA A 461 -23.74 25.08 -25.16
C ALA A 461 -23.43 25.32 -23.68
N ARG A 462 -24.13 24.60 -22.80
CA ARG A 462 -23.89 24.63 -21.36
C ARG A 462 -22.47 24.19 -21.03
N PHE A 463 -22.02 23.07 -21.58
CA PHE A 463 -20.65 22.56 -21.40
C PHE A 463 -19.60 23.61 -21.79
N ILE A 464 -19.67 24.18 -22.99
CA ILE A 464 -18.72 25.18 -23.47
C ILE A 464 -18.68 26.43 -22.55
N LEU A 465 -19.84 26.90 -22.07
CA LEU A 465 -19.89 28.02 -21.16
C LEU A 465 -19.29 27.70 -19.78
N TYR A 466 -19.51 26.50 -19.26
CA TYR A 466 -18.87 26.04 -18.02
C TYR A 466 -17.36 25.92 -18.19
N VAL A 467 -16.87 25.32 -19.29
CA VAL A 467 -15.45 25.25 -19.58
C VAL A 467 -14.81 26.63 -19.65
N LYS A 468 -15.46 27.58 -20.38
CA LYS A 468 -14.99 28.96 -20.43
C LYS A 468 -14.89 29.60 -19.03
N LYS A 469 -15.89 29.37 -18.19
CA LYS A 469 -15.94 29.92 -16.83
C LYS A 469 -14.95 29.21 -15.90
N GLY A 470 -14.57 27.98 -16.21
CA GLY A 470 -13.59 27.16 -15.49
C GLY A 470 -12.14 27.59 -15.70
N TYR A 471 -11.83 28.33 -16.77
CA TYR A 471 -10.52 28.90 -16.96
C TYR A 471 -10.35 30.13 -16.06
N ARG A 472 -9.19 30.27 -15.43
CA ARG A 472 -8.86 31.45 -14.59
C ARG A 472 -8.40 32.63 -15.44
N ASP A 473 -8.49 33.79 -14.86
CA ASP A 473 -7.93 35.04 -15.43
C ASP A 473 -6.42 35.13 -15.09
N VAL A 474 -5.63 34.25 -15.75
CA VAL A 474 -4.17 34.24 -15.72
C VAL A 474 -3.64 34.82 -17.03
N PRO A 475 -2.39 35.30 -17.08
CA PRO A 475 -1.90 36.01 -18.26
C PRO A 475 -1.94 35.21 -19.56
N TYR A 476 -1.53 33.92 -19.53
CA TYR A 476 -1.42 33.11 -20.75
C TYR A 476 -2.35 31.90 -20.76
N HIS A 477 -2.28 30.99 -19.74
CA HIS A 477 -3.07 29.76 -19.69
C HIS A 477 -4.53 30.03 -19.26
N ASN A 478 -5.22 30.82 -20.05
CA ASN A 478 -6.60 31.25 -19.87
C ASN A 478 -7.51 30.73 -20.99
N TRP A 479 -8.79 31.07 -20.96
CA TRP A 479 -9.75 30.65 -22.00
C TRP A 479 -9.34 31.01 -23.43
N SER A 480 -8.66 32.14 -23.66
CA SER A 480 -8.20 32.53 -25.00
C SER A 480 -7.16 31.54 -25.55
N HIS A 481 -6.30 30.99 -24.67
CA HIS A 481 -5.36 29.92 -25.01
C HIS A 481 -6.13 28.63 -25.36
N GLY A 482 -7.01 28.15 -24.45
CA GLY A 482 -7.78 26.93 -24.71
C GLY A 482 -8.61 26.99 -25.99
N PHE A 483 -9.20 28.18 -26.29
CA PHE A 483 -9.90 28.42 -27.56
C PHE A 483 -8.94 28.39 -28.78
N SER A 484 -7.74 28.94 -28.66
CA SER A 484 -6.73 28.91 -29.73
C SER A 484 -6.27 27.50 -30.05
N VAL A 485 -6.06 26.67 -29.00
CA VAL A 485 -5.71 25.27 -29.10
C VAL A 485 -6.83 24.46 -29.77
N ALA A 486 -8.10 24.69 -29.38
CA ALA A 486 -9.25 24.06 -30.02
C ALA A 486 -9.42 24.50 -31.50
N HIS A 487 -9.12 25.77 -31.83
CA HIS A 487 -9.13 26.20 -33.23
C HIS A 487 -8.06 25.51 -34.06
N PHE A 488 -6.83 25.31 -33.51
CA PHE A 488 -5.82 24.53 -34.21
C PHE A 488 -6.26 23.09 -34.43
N ALA A 489 -6.93 22.46 -33.41
CA ALA A 489 -7.49 21.12 -33.58
C ALA A 489 -8.53 21.06 -34.71
N TYR A 490 -9.41 22.07 -34.80
CA TYR A 490 -10.35 22.21 -35.91
C TYR A 490 -9.62 22.29 -37.27
N LEU A 491 -8.58 23.12 -37.38
CA LEU A 491 -7.78 23.23 -38.61
C LEU A 491 -7.06 21.92 -38.95
N ALA A 492 -6.48 21.24 -37.98
CA ALA A 492 -5.82 19.96 -38.18
C ALA A 492 -6.78 18.90 -38.67
N LEU A 493 -7.96 18.77 -38.05
CA LEU A 493 -9.01 17.84 -38.47
C LEU A 493 -9.43 18.08 -39.93
N LYS A 494 -9.64 19.36 -40.34
CA LYS A 494 -10.07 19.72 -41.68
C LYS A 494 -8.92 19.66 -42.71
N ASN A 495 -7.81 20.35 -42.46
CA ASN A 495 -6.78 20.54 -43.47
C ASN A 495 -5.94 19.26 -43.70
N PHE A 496 -5.77 18.40 -42.67
CA PHE A 496 -5.11 17.11 -42.83
C PHE A 496 -6.11 15.99 -43.16
N GLN A 497 -7.42 16.27 -43.15
CA GLN A 497 -8.48 15.32 -43.41
C GLN A 497 -8.35 14.07 -42.53
N LEU A 498 -8.18 14.29 -41.21
CA LEU A 498 -7.80 13.22 -40.28
C LEU A 498 -8.83 12.09 -40.24
N VAL A 499 -10.10 12.39 -40.34
CA VAL A 499 -11.19 11.41 -40.34
C VAL A 499 -11.34 10.77 -41.72
N GLU A 500 -11.41 11.58 -42.78
CA GLU A 500 -11.66 11.13 -44.17
C GLU A 500 -10.54 10.20 -44.64
N ARG A 501 -9.31 10.46 -44.24
CA ARG A 501 -8.16 9.62 -44.56
C ARG A 501 -7.96 8.46 -43.56
N GLY A 502 -8.79 8.37 -42.51
CA GLY A 502 -8.77 7.29 -41.53
C GLY A 502 -7.59 7.33 -40.54
N TYR A 503 -6.99 8.50 -40.32
CA TYR A 503 -6.05 8.72 -39.23
C TYR A 503 -6.75 8.69 -37.89
N PHE A 504 -7.94 9.30 -37.80
CA PHE A 504 -8.84 9.26 -36.65
C PHE A 504 -10.17 8.65 -37.03
N THR A 505 -10.83 8.02 -36.08
CA THR A 505 -12.26 7.77 -36.11
C THR A 505 -13.00 9.04 -35.73
N GLN A 506 -14.32 9.12 -36.00
CA GLN A 506 -15.16 10.23 -35.56
C GLN A 506 -15.09 10.44 -34.02
N LEU A 507 -15.05 9.34 -33.25
CA LEU A 507 -14.97 9.37 -31.80
C LEU A 507 -13.63 9.95 -31.31
N GLU A 508 -12.51 9.55 -31.95
CA GLU A 508 -11.18 10.11 -31.62
C GLU A 508 -11.08 11.60 -32.00
N ALA A 509 -11.71 12.02 -33.09
CA ALA A 509 -11.77 13.40 -33.49
C ALA A 509 -12.59 14.25 -32.50
N LEU A 510 -13.73 13.72 -32.02
CA LEU A 510 -14.53 14.37 -30.96
C LEU A 510 -13.75 14.48 -29.66
N ALA A 511 -13.07 13.40 -29.22
CA ALA A 511 -12.25 13.41 -28.03
C ALA A 511 -11.07 14.41 -28.16
N TYR A 512 -10.42 14.46 -29.33
CA TYR A 512 -9.30 15.37 -29.60
C TYR A 512 -9.72 16.85 -29.49
N PHE A 513 -10.81 17.23 -30.14
CA PHE A 513 -11.33 18.60 -30.08
C PHE A 513 -11.73 18.99 -28.64
N THR A 514 -12.43 18.09 -27.96
CA THR A 514 -12.86 18.30 -26.57
C THR A 514 -11.64 18.45 -25.63
N SER A 515 -10.63 17.60 -25.80
CA SER A 515 -9.39 17.67 -25.03
C SER A 515 -8.65 18.98 -25.24
N CYS A 516 -8.54 19.45 -26.47
CA CYS A 516 -7.90 20.73 -26.78
C CYS A 516 -8.65 21.91 -26.12
N LEU A 517 -9.97 21.86 -26.05
CA LEU A 517 -10.76 22.92 -25.40
C LEU A 517 -10.60 22.93 -23.87
N CYS A 518 -10.33 21.79 -23.27
CA CYS A 518 -10.35 21.60 -21.81
C CYS A 518 -8.96 21.39 -21.19
N HIS A 519 -7.88 21.30 -21.97
CA HIS A 519 -6.58 20.79 -21.53
C HIS A 519 -5.96 21.56 -20.37
N ASP A 520 -6.28 22.85 -20.21
CA ASP A 520 -5.76 23.77 -19.19
C ASP A 520 -6.82 24.36 -18.25
N ILE A 521 -8.01 23.74 -18.19
CA ILE A 521 -9.09 24.23 -17.32
C ILE A 521 -8.64 24.32 -15.85
N ASP A 522 -8.89 25.46 -15.20
CA ASP A 522 -8.46 25.81 -13.83
C ASP A 522 -6.91 25.89 -13.69
N HIS A 523 -6.19 26.22 -14.77
CA HIS A 523 -4.75 26.49 -14.68
C HIS A 523 -4.48 27.71 -13.80
N ARG A 524 -3.45 27.60 -12.94
CA ARG A 524 -3.16 28.58 -11.88
C ARG A 524 -2.01 29.53 -12.20
N GLY A 525 -1.52 29.49 -13.43
CA GLY A 525 -0.35 30.27 -13.85
C GLY A 525 0.96 29.79 -13.18
N THR A 526 1.06 28.51 -12.85
CA THR A 526 2.22 27.92 -12.17
C THR A 526 2.52 26.52 -12.69
N THR A 527 3.81 26.19 -12.76
CA THR A 527 4.30 24.92 -13.32
C THR A 527 4.10 23.71 -12.39
N ASN A 528 4.16 22.49 -12.94
CA ASN A 528 4.18 21.24 -12.18
C ASN A 528 5.28 21.23 -11.10
N SER A 529 6.48 21.72 -11.44
CA SER A 529 7.60 21.82 -10.50
C SER A 529 7.28 22.74 -9.30
N PHE A 530 6.67 23.91 -9.57
CA PHE A 530 6.23 24.81 -8.51
C PHE A 530 5.20 24.16 -7.59
N GLN A 531 4.22 23.46 -8.15
CA GLN A 531 3.19 22.77 -7.37
C GLN A 531 3.80 21.74 -6.41
N GLN A 532 4.76 20.95 -6.89
CA GLN A 532 5.45 19.94 -6.09
C GLN A 532 6.32 20.57 -5.00
N GLN A 533 7.14 21.55 -5.37
CA GLN A 533 8.06 22.21 -4.43
C GLN A 533 7.35 23.04 -3.36
N SER A 534 6.20 23.63 -3.67
CA SER A 534 5.39 24.39 -2.71
C SER A 534 4.53 23.50 -1.80
N ASN A 535 4.56 22.16 -1.97
CA ASN A 535 3.68 21.22 -1.27
C ASN A 535 2.20 21.65 -1.37
N SER A 536 1.79 22.07 -2.57
CA SER A 536 0.43 22.51 -2.79
C SER A 536 -0.60 21.40 -2.58
N VAL A 537 -1.86 21.76 -2.38
CA VAL A 537 -2.97 20.79 -2.29
C VAL A 537 -3.04 19.92 -3.56
N LEU A 538 -2.79 20.51 -4.74
CA LEU A 538 -2.75 19.77 -6.00
C LEU A 538 -1.62 18.75 -6.04
N ALA A 539 -0.43 19.13 -5.58
CA ALA A 539 0.68 18.20 -5.47
C ALA A 539 0.36 17.05 -4.50
N SER A 540 -0.26 17.35 -3.35
CA SER A 540 -0.69 16.33 -2.39
C SER A 540 -1.69 15.32 -2.96
N LEU A 541 -2.52 15.76 -3.93
CA LEU A 541 -3.50 14.88 -4.59
C LEU A 541 -2.91 14.04 -5.72
N TYR A 542 -1.95 14.58 -6.49
CA TYR A 542 -1.53 13.99 -7.76
C TYR A 542 -0.02 13.70 -7.88
N SER A 543 0.82 14.11 -6.92
CA SER A 543 2.29 14.01 -7.05
C SER A 543 2.82 12.58 -7.18
N SER A 544 2.12 11.59 -6.63
CA SER A 544 2.53 10.18 -6.72
C SER A 544 2.56 9.64 -8.17
N GLU A 545 1.81 10.27 -9.07
CA GLU A 545 1.66 9.81 -10.44
C GLU A 545 2.33 10.72 -11.49
N GLY A 546 2.86 11.87 -11.09
CA GLY A 546 3.40 12.90 -11.99
C GLY A 546 2.31 13.70 -12.72
N SER A 547 2.69 14.67 -13.55
CA SER A 547 1.79 15.50 -14.37
C SER A 547 0.65 16.12 -13.56
N VAL A 548 1.01 16.80 -12.45
CA VAL A 548 0.05 17.28 -11.42
C VAL A 548 -1.03 18.18 -12.00
N MET A 549 -0.63 19.14 -12.86
CA MET A 549 -1.57 20.09 -13.47
C MET A 549 -2.48 19.39 -14.49
N GLU A 550 -1.95 18.55 -15.34
CA GLU A 550 -2.69 17.87 -16.40
C GLU A 550 -3.73 16.91 -15.81
N ARG A 551 -3.40 16.22 -14.72
CA ARG A 551 -4.37 15.40 -13.97
C ARG A 551 -5.46 16.26 -13.33
N HIS A 552 -5.11 17.44 -12.87
CA HIS A 552 -6.09 18.36 -12.35
C HIS A 552 -7.03 18.87 -13.47
N HIS A 553 -6.51 19.23 -14.64
CA HIS A 553 -7.30 19.65 -15.80
C HIS A 553 -8.26 18.55 -16.24
N LEU A 554 -7.80 17.30 -16.31
CA LEU A 554 -8.65 16.14 -16.56
C LEU A 554 -9.77 16.02 -15.51
N SER A 555 -9.42 16.12 -14.22
CA SER A 555 -10.40 16.04 -13.14
C SER A 555 -11.48 17.12 -13.27
N GLN A 556 -11.09 18.36 -13.59
CA GLN A 556 -12.04 19.48 -13.80
C GLN A 556 -12.90 19.27 -15.06
N THR A 557 -12.34 18.71 -16.12
CA THR A 557 -13.09 18.34 -17.33
C THR A 557 -14.19 17.31 -17.01
N ILE A 558 -13.84 16.26 -16.27
CA ILE A 558 -14.81 15.23 -15.84
C ILE A 558 -15.86 15.80 -14.89
N CYS A 559 -15.46 16.69 -13.96
CA CYS A 559 -16.40 17.37 -13.08
C CYS A 559 -17.40 18.21 -13.87
N THR A 560 -16.94 18.92 -14.89
CA THR A 560 -17.82 19.72 -15.79
C THR A 560 -18.78 18.83 -16.56
N LEU A 561 -18.33 17.72 -17.12
CA LEU A 561 -19.21 16.74 -17.79
C LEU A 561 -20.25 16.15 -16.83
N ASN A 562 -19.90 15.89 -15.57
CA ASN A 562 -20.81 15.36 -14.56
C ASN A 562 -21.78 16.40 -13.99
N THR A 563 -21.63 17.68 -14.33
CA THR A 563 -22.55 18.75 -13.91
C THR A 563 -23.88 18.59 -14.65
N GLU A 564 -25.00 18.80 -13.96
CA GLU A 564 -26.34 18.61 -14.50
C GLU A 564 -26.55 19.41 -15.78
N GLY A 565 -26.96 18.73 -16.83
CA GLY A 565 -27.20 19.29 -18.16
C GLY A 565 -25.95 19.64 -18.97
N CYS A 566 -24.74 19.33 -18.49
CA CYS A 566 -23.48 19.58 -19.20
C CYS A 566 -22.92 18.37 -19.95
N ASN A 567 -23.45 17.17 -19.70
CA ASN A 567 -22.94 15.96 -20.35
C ASN A 567 -23.45 15.84 -21.79
N PHE A 568 -22.78 16.51 -22.70
CA PHE A 568 -23.11 16.42 -24.13
C PHE A 568 -22.72 15.06 -24.75
N LEU A 569 -21.91 14.24 -24.06
CA LEU A 569 -21.50 12.89 -24.46
C LEU A 569 -22.52 11.81 -24.07
N GLU A 570 -23.58 12.12 -23.34
CA GLU A 570 -24.60 11.14 -22.91
C GLU A 570 -25.33 10.46 -24.07
N CYS A 571 -25.24 11.02 -25.29
CA CYS A 571 -25.78 10.45 -26.53
C CYS A 571 -24.99 9.24 -27.02
N LEU A 572 -23.77 9.03 -26.53
CA LEU A 572 -22.91 7.90 -26.92
C LEU A 572 -23.41 6.58 -26.32
N SER A 573 -23.09 5.46 -26.97
CA SER A 573 -23.23 4.15 -26.35
C SER A 573 -22.34 4.05 -25.10
N LYS A 574 -22.67 3.15 -24.17
CA LYS A 574 -21.88 2.98 -22.93
C LYS A 574 -20.40 2.69 -23.21
N ASP A 575 -20.13 1.89 -24.22
CA ASP A 575 -18.76 1.50 -24.57
C ASP A 575 -18.01 2.65 -25.25
N ASP A 576 -18.67 3.39 -26.15
CA ASP A 576 -18.10 4.57 -26.79
C ASP A 576 -17.89 5.71 -25.78
N TYR A 577 -18.80 5.86 -24.81
CA TYR A 577 -18.65 6.85 -23.73
C TYR A 577 -17.38 6.61 -22.90
N ILE A 578 -17.19 5.36 -22.44
CA ILE A 578 -15.98 4.98 -21.66
C ILE A 578 -14.74 5.21 -22.53
N LYS A 579 -14.75 4.75 -23.78
CA LYS A 579 -13.65 4.93 -24.71
C LYS A 579 -13.33 6.40 -24.98
N CYS A 580 -14.35 7.24 -25.11
CA CYS A 580 -14.18 8.69 -25.30
C CYS A 580 -13.51 9.33 -24.09
N LEU A 581 -13.91 8.96 -22.87
CA LEU A 581 -13.27 9.47 -21.64
C LEU A 581 -11.81 9.01 -21.50
N ASP A 582 -11.50 7.77 -21.86
CA ASP A 582 -10.12 7.27 -21.86
C ASP A 582 -9.27 8.04 -22.90
N LEU A 583 -9.80 8.30 -24.09
CA LEU A 583 -9.12 9.12 -25.10
C LEU A 583 -8.88 10.55 -24.61
N ILE A 584 -9.88 11.20 -23.99
CA ILE A 584 -9.75 12.54 -23.42
C ILE A 584 -8.66 12.54 -22.34
N LYS A 585 -8.63 11.55 -21.48
CA LYS A 585 -7.59 11.39 -20.46
C LYS A 585 -6.20 11.30 -21.08
N ASP A 586 -5.99 10.40 -22.05
CA ASP A 586 -4.69 10.18 -22.67
C ASP A 586 -4.21 11.45 -23.41
N MET A 587 -5.12 12.17 -24.06
CA MET A 587 -4.83 13.39 -24.79
C MET A 587 -4.50 14.58 -23.87
N ILE A 588 -5.25 14.77 -22.78
CA ILE A 588 -4.95 15.84 -21.82
C ILE A 588 -3.60 15.56 -21.12
N LEU A 589 -3.33 14.32 -20.71
CA LEU A 589 -2.04 13.96 -20.10
C LEU A 589 -0.86 14.10 -21.07
N ALA A 590 -1.09 14.05 -22.38
CA ALA A 590 -0.05 14.23 -23.40
C ALA A 590 0.42 15.69 -23.58
N THR A 591 -0.28 16.68 -22.97
CA THR A 591 0.15 18.09 -22.99
C THR A 591 1.32 18.36 -22.05
N ASP A 592 1.59 17.45 -21.08
CA ASP A 592 2.84 17.53 -20.30
C ASP A 592 4.05 17.29 -21.21
N LEU A 593 4.87 18.34 -21.39
CA LEU A 593 6.09 18.25 -22.21
C LEU A 593 7.06 17.18 -21.71
N ALA A 594 7.10 16.89 -20.43
CA ALA A 594 7.90 15.78 -19.90
C ALA A 594 7.41 14.42 -20.40
N ALA A 595 6.10 14.25 -20.58
CA ALA A 595 5.53 13.04 -21.20
C ALA A 595 5.87 12.99 -22.71
N HIS A 596 5.77 14.13 -23.41
CA HIS A 596 6.17 14.20 -24.82
C HIS A 596 7.61 13.75 -25.05
N TYR A 597 8.58 14.23 -24.28
CA TYR A 597 9.99 13.85 -24.44
C TYR A 597 10.22 12.33 -24.27
N LYS A 598 9.44 11.63 -23.47
CA LYS A 598 9.54 10.17 -23.31
C LYS A 598 9.15 9.40 -24.57
N ILE A 599 8.26 9.94 -25.40
CA ILE A 599 7.73 9.27 -26.59
C ILE A 599 8.24 9.90 -27.90
N HIS A 600 8.98 11.01 -27.85
CA HIS A 600 9.46 11.75 -29.01
C HIS A 600 10.20 10.89 -30.05
N THR A 601 11.13 10.02 -29.60
CA THR A 601 11.84 9.10 -30.47
C THR A 601 10.89 8.13 -31.18
N LYS A 602 9.90 7.62 -30.49
CA LYS A 602 8.89 6.71 -31.05
C LYS A 602 7.99 7.43 -32.09
N GLN A 603 7.64 8.68 -31.81
CA GLN A 603 6.91 9.52 -32.78
C GLN A 603 7.74 9.78 -34.05
N LEU A 604 9.03 10.04 -33.89
CA LEU A 604 9.94 10.22 -35.03
C LEU A 604 10.07 8.94 -35.86
N THR A 605 10.24 7.79 -35.20
CA THR A 605 10.30 6.48 -35.90
C THR A 605 9.01 6.22 -36.66
N MET A 606 7.84 6.43 -36.03
CA MET A 606 6.53 6.29 -36.67
C MET A 606 6.38 7.18 -37.90
N ALA A 607 6.86 8.41 -37.83
CA ALA A 607 6.81 9.35 -38.98
C ALA A 607 7.72 8.91 -40.13
N GLN A 608 8.88 8.34 -39.85
CA GLN A 608 9.85 7.87 -40.88
C GLN A 608 9.44 6.54 -41.50
N GLU A 609 8.92 5.61 -40.71
CA GLU A 609 8.47 4.29 -41.21
C GLU A 609 7.10 4.34 -41.88
N GLY A 610 6.33 5.37 -41.60
CA GLY A 610 4.96 5.56 -42.05
C GLY A 610 3.91 5.15 -41.01
N PHE A 611 2.86 5.96 -40.93
CA PHE A 611 1.74 5.72 -40.00
C PHE A 611 0.93 4.47 -40.37
N ASN A 612 0.82 3.55 -39.42
CA ASN A 612 -0.01 2.37 -39.54
C ASN A 612 -1.35 2.54 -38.80
N LYS A 613 -2.47 2.59 -39.55
CA LYS A 613 -3.84 2.81 -39.03
C LYS A 613 -4.33 1.74 -38.07
N THR A 614 -3.82 0.50 -38.20
CA THR A 614 -4.24 -0.65 -37.38
C THR A 614 -3.41 -0.82 -36.12
N ASN A 615 -2.29 -0.08 -36.00
CA ASN A 615 -1.43 -0.11 -34.82
C ASN A 615 -1.95 0.89 -33.77
N SER A 616 -2.37 0.38 -32.62
CA SER A 616 -2.89 1.19 -31.51
C SER A 616 -1.84 2.16 -30.94
N GLU A 617 -0.55 1.77 -30.91
CA GLU A 617 0.52 2.64 -30.45
C GLU A 617 0.75 3.81 -31.42
N HIS A 618 0.72 3.57 -32.74
CA HIS A 618 0.84 4.63 -33.72
C HIS A 618 -0.33 5.64 -33.60
N ARG A 619 -1.54 5.16 -33.33
CA ARG A 619 -2.70 6.03 -33.06
C ARG A 619 -2.50 6.89 -31.83
N TYR A 620 -1.99 6.29 -30.74
CA TYR A 620 -1.65 7.01 -29.52
C TYR A 620 -0.54 8.07 -29.76
N TYR A 621 0.55 7.68 -30.46
CA TYR A 621 1.65 8.61 -30.75
C TYR A 621 1.21 9.77 -31.63
N LEU A 622 0.34 9.52 -32.62
CA LEU A 622 -0.22 10.57 -33.48
C LEU A 622 -1.14 11.51 -32.69
N ALA A 623 -2.04 10.98 -31.87
CA ALA A 623 -2.92 11.78 -31.03
C ALA A 623 -2.14 12.68 -30.06
N SER A 624 -1.13 12.11 -29.39
CA SER A 624 -0.24 12.85 -28.49
C SER A 624 0.56 13.94 -29.24
N LEU A 625 1.07 13.65 -30.46
CA LEU A 625 1.76 14.61 -31.29
C LEU A 625 0.85 15.79 -31.67
N LEU A 626 -0.38 15.47 -32.10
CA LEU A 626 -1.36 16.49 -32.48
C LEU A 626 -1.78 17.37 -31.27
N MET A 627 -1.88 16.78 -30.08
CA MET A 627 -2.14 17.56 -28.85
C MET A 627 -0.99 18.54 -28.54
N THR A 628 0.26 18.05 -28.58
CA THR A 628 1.43 18.91 -28.36
C THR A 628 1.54 20.00 -29.42
N CYS A 629 1.27 19.68 -30.71
CA CYS A 629 1.26 20.67 -31.78
C CYS A 629 0.15 21.71 -31.60
N ALA A 630 -1.01 21.29 -31.12
CA ALA A 630 -2.14 22.21 -30.85
C ALA A 630 -1.79 23.18 -29.73
N ASP A 631 -1.25 22.69 -28.64
CA ASP A 631 -0.84 23.47 -27.47
C ASP A 631 0.26 24.51 -27.85
N LEU A 632 1.24 24.12 -28.66
CA LEU A 632 2.31 24.98 -29.12
C LEU A 632 1.94 25.81 -30.37
N SER A 633 0.71 25.77 -30.84
CA SER A 633 0.29 26.38 -32.11
C SER A 633 0.41 27.91 -32.16
N ASP A 634 0.40 28.59 -31.01
CA ASP A 634 0.64 30.03 -30.93
C ASP A 634 2.02 30.43 -31.49
N GLN A 635 3.01 29.52 -31.44
CA GLN A 635 4.36 29.73 -32.01
C GLN A 635 4.42 29.65 -33.53
N THR A 636 3.34 29.26 -34.19
CA THR A 636 3.21 29.18 -35.65
C THR A 636 2.53 30.40 -36.29
N LYS A 637 2.22 31.43 -35.48
CA LYS A 637 1.58 32.68 -35.94
C LYS A 637 2.64 33.67 -36.44
N ASP A 638 2.17 34.77 -36.97
CA ASP A 638 3.10 35.86 -37.38
C ASP A 638 3.86 36.47 -36.19
N TRP A 639 4.91 37.18 -36.46
CA TRP A 639 5.79 37.80 -35.46
C TRP A 639 5.03 38.67 -34.46
N THR A 640 4.12 39.53 -34.93
CA THR A 640 3.38 40.44 -34.11
C THR A 640 2.54 39.67 -33.04
N GLU A 641 1.89 38.60 -33.47
CA GLU A 641 1.09 37.79 -32.57
C GLU A 641 1.96 36.93 -31.64
N THR A 642 3.08 36.34 -32.18
CA THR A 642 4.02 35.57 -31.37
C THR A 642 4.70 36.43 -30.30
N LYS A 643 5.03 37.72 -30.62
CA LYS A 643 5.53 38.68 -29.63
C LYS A 643 4.52 38.95 -28.52
N LYS A 644 3.23 39.13 -28.84
CA LYS A 644 2.17 39.30 -27.84
C LYS A 644 2.01 38.07 -26.95
N VAL A 645 2.06 36.91 -27.56
CA VAL A 645 2.02 35.64 -26.81
C VAL A 645 3.22 35.52 -25.85
N ALA A 646 4.43 35.87 -26.30
CA ALA A 646 5.60 35.90 -25.43
C ALA A 646 5.42 36.89 -24.26
N GLN A 647 4.83 38.06 -24.47
CA GLN A 647 4.53 38.98 -23.39
C GLN A 647 3.62 38.36 -22.32
N LEU A 648 2.59 37.62 -22.73
CA LEU A 648 1.67 36.93 -21.80
C LEU A 648 2.36 35.80 -21.05
N ILE A 649 3.16 34.95 -21.73
CA ILE A 649 3.90 33.85 -21.12
C ILE A 649 4.88 34.38 -20.07
N TYR A 650 5.68 35.40 -20.41
CA TYR A 650 6.65 35.94 -19.43
C TYR A 650 5.98 36.73 -18.29
N ALA A 651 4.83 37.34 -18.53
CA ALA A 651 4.03 37.91 -17.44
C ALA A 651 3.65 36.84 -16.41
N GLU A 652 3.27 35.66 -16.89
CA GLU A 652 2.89 34.55 -16.03
C GLU A 652 4.11 33.94 -15.34
N PHE A 653 5.23 33.70 -16.05
CA PHE A 653 6.47 33.21 -15.48
C PHE A 653 7.02 34.12 -14.39
N PHE A 654 6.99 35.44 -14.60
CA PHE A 654 7.46 36.38 -13.60
C PHE A 654 6.52 36.48 -12.41
N ALA A 655 5.23 36.29 -12.59
CA ALA A 655 4.29 36.19 -11.48
C ALA A 655 4.59 34.97 -10.58
N GLN A 656 4.93 33.82 -11.18
CA GLN A 656 5.40 32.66 -10.43
C GLN A 656 6.74 32.96 -9.74
N GLY A 657 7.74 33.53 -10.43
CA GLY A 657 9.04 33.83 -9.85
C GLY A 657 8.96 34.81 -8.67
N ASP A 658 8.07 35.80 -8.76
CA ASP A 658 7.82 36.72 -7.65
C ASP A 658 7.16 36.02 -6.45
N LEU A 659 6.30 35.03 -6.72
CA LEU A 659 5.71 34.18 -5.68
C LEU A 659 6.77 33.29 -5.01
N GLU A 660 7.67 32.69 -5.77
CA GLU A 660 8.79 31.88 -5.25
C GLU A 660 9.70 32.72 -4.34
N LYS A 661 10.05 33.96 -4.76
CA LYS A 661 10.81 34.91 -3.93
C LYS A 661 10.10 35.25 -2.62
N LYS A 662 8.79 35.48 -2.65
CA LYS A 662 7.98 35.69 -1.43
C LYS A 662 8.00 34.51 -0.48
N MET A 663 8.15 33.29 -1.02
CA MET A 663 8.29 32.06 -0.25
C MET A 663 9.73 31.81 0.22
N GLY A 664 10.67 32.75 -0.03
CA GLY A 664 12.08 32.63 0.35
C GLY A 664 12.89 31.67 -0.53
N ARG A 665 12.43 31.44 -1.77
CA ARG A 665 13.10 30.57 -2.74
C ARG A 665 13.70 31.39 -3.87
N GLU A 666 14.76 30.90 -4.47
CA GLU A 666 15.35 31.49 -5.67
C GLU A 666 14.69 30.88 -6.91
N PRO A 667 14.00 31.69 -7.75
CA PRO A 667 13.37 31.20 -8.96
C PRO A 667 14.42 30.85 -10.03
N ALA A 668 14.02 29.99 -10.99
CA ALA A 668 14.83 29.77 -12.19
C ALA A 668 15.08 31.09 -12.95
N ASN A 669 16.23 31.23 -13.60
CA ASN A 669 16.60 32.46 -14.28
C ASN A 669 15.55 32.98 -15.26
N MET A 670 14.89 32.08 -16.01
CA MET A 670 13.81 32.42 -16.94
C MET A 670 12.55 32.98 -16.26
N MET A 671 12.37 32.72 -14.95
CA MET A 671 11.24 33.20 -14.16
C MET A 671 11.60 34.42 -13.29
N ASP A 672 12.86 34.84 -13.32
CA ASP A 672 13.29 36.07 -12.64
C ASP A 672 13.31 37.25 -13.61
N ARG A 673 12.42 38.24 -13.43
CA ARG A 673 12.30 39.38 -14.31
C ARG A 673 13.59 40.19 -14.48
N HIS A 674 14.53 40.09 -13.53
CA HIS A 674 15.81 40.81 -13.57
C HIS A 674 16.95 39.96 -14.17
N LYS A 675 16.78 38.62 -14.29
CA LYS A 675 17.79 37.74 -14.81
C LYS A 675 17.45 37.13 -16.17
N ALA A 676 16.19 37.18 -16.57
CA ALA A 676 15.69 36.50 -17.77
C ALA A 676 16.21 37.18 -19.04
N SER A 677 16.86 36.39 -19.92
CA SER A 677 17.16 36.78 -21.31
C SER A 677 16.06 36.20 -22.23
N ILE A 678 15.04 37.01 -22.52
CA ILE A 678 13.86 36.56 -23.25
C ILE A 678 14.23 36.05 -24.66
N PRO A 679 15.03 36.78 -25.47
CA PRO A 679 15.38 36.29 -26.83
C PRO A 679 16.13 34.95 -26.83
N ASP A 680 17.04 34.75 -25.87
CA ASP A 680 17.80 33.48 -25.77
C ASP A 680 16.89 32.31 -25.44
N HIS A 681 16.01 32.47 -24.43
CA HIS A 681 15.06 31.43 -24.06
C HIS A 681 14.05 31.12 -25.20
N GLN A 682 13.59 32.15 -25.92
CA GLN A 682 12.68 31.95 -27.06
C GLN A 682 13.38 31.22 -28.21
N LEU A 683 14.61 31.57 -28.52
CA LEU A 683 15.42 30.89 -29.54
C LEU A 683 15.66 29.42 -29.14
N GLU A 684 16.05 29.18 -27.91
CA GLU A 684 16.24 27.81 -27.40
C GLU A 684 14.95 26.98 -27.52
N PHE A 685 13.84 27.51 -27.08
CA PHE A 685 12.54 26.83 -27.14
C PHE A 685 12.09 26.53 -28.58
N LEU A 686 12.19 27.52 -29.47
CA LEU A 686 11.81 27.35 -30.88
C LEU A 686 12.73 26.37 -31.61
N THR A 687 14.05 26.42 -31.36
CA THR A 687 15.02 25.59 -32.07
C THR A 687 15.13 24.17 -31.54
N GLN A 688 15.05 23.97 -30.24
CA GLN A 688 15.17 22.65 -29.61
C GLN A 688 13.87 21.90 -29.49
N CYS A 689 12.77 22.59 -29.17
CA CYS A 689 11.46 21.99 -28.92
C CYS A 689 10.54 22.12 -30.15
N CYS A 690 10.07 23.35 -30.47
CA CYS A 690 8.97 23.54 -31.42
C CYS A 690 9.31 23.02 -32.82
N ILE A 691 10.46 23.38 -33.38
CA ILE A 691 10.79 23.01 -34.76
C ILE A 691 10.91 21.48 -34.93
N SER A 692 11.38 20.75 -33.90
CA SER A 692 11.48 19.31 -33.91
C SER A 692 10.10 18.66 -33.99
N ILE A 693 9.19 19.10 -33.17
CA ILE A 693 7.80 18.57 -33.08
C ILE A 693 7.06 18.81 -34.38
N PHE A 694 7.07 20.04 -34.88
CA PHE A 694 6.38 20.37 -36.14
C PHE A 694 7.02 19.75 -37.40
N ARG A 695 8.32 19.43 -37.38
CA ARG A 695 8.94 18.64 -38.44
C ARG A 695 8.42 17.21 -38.49
N ILE A 696 8.19 16.57 -37.31
CA ILE A 696 7.60 15.25 -37.28
C ILE A 696 6.17 15.31 -37.86
N LEU A 697 5.40 16.32 -37.49
CA LEU A 697 4.06 16.55 -38.03
C LEU A 697 4.11 16.73 -39.56
N ALA A 698 5.04 17.53 -40.09
CA ALA A 698 5.20 17.79 -41.52
C ALA A 698 5.70 16.56 -42.33
N THR A 699 6.38 15.62 -41.69
CA THR A 699 6.74 14.34 -42.26
C THR A 699 5.50 13.46 -42.51
N ILE A 700 4.55 13.46 -41.53
CA ILE A 700 3.30 12.71 -41.66
C ILE A 700 2.32 13.44 -42.60
N PHE A 701 2.21 14.77 -42.47
CA PHE A 701 1.30 15.62 -43.22
C PHE A 701 2.07 16.72 -43.98
N PRO A 702 2.36 16.55 -45.25
CA PRO A 702 3.14 17.53 -46.03
C PRO A 702 2.56 18.96 -46.01
N ASN A 703 1.23 19.07 -45.87
CA ASN A 703 0.54 20.36 -45.76
C ASN A 703 0.93 21.14 -44.47
N ALA A 704 1.46 20.45 -43.43
CA ALA A 704 1.94 21.09 -42.21
C ALA A 704 3.31 21.82 -42.39
N LYS A 705 3.94 21.73 -43.60
CA LYS A 705 5.19 22.46 -43.87
C LYS A 705 5.05 23.96 -43.66
N VAL A 706 3.87 24.53 -43.91
CA VAL A 706 3.58 25.97 -43.66
C VAL A 706 3.80 26.35 -42.19
N LEU A 707 3.52 25.45 -41.26
CA LEU A 707 3.74 25.68 -39.82
C LEU A 707 5.25 25.68 -39.48
N VAL A 708 6.01 24.75 -40.09
CA VAL A 708 7.46 24.70 -39.92
C VAL A 708 8.13 25.98 -40.47
N ASP A 709 7.65 26.47 -41.62
CA ASP A 709 8.21 27.68 -42.24
C ASP A 709 7.84 28.93 -41.41
N ALA A 710 6.64 28.99 -40.82
CA ALA A 710 6.27 30.06 -39.88
C ALA A 710 7.19 30.09 -38.65
N ILE A 711 7.46 28.92 -38.03
CA ILE A 711 8.39 28.82 -36.89
C ILE A 711 9.80 29.28 -37.28
N LYS A 712 10.29 28.90 -38.46
CA LYS A 712 11.62 29.38 -38.95
C LYS A 712 11.65 30.90 -39.11
N GLN A 713 10.57 31.48 -39.61
CA GLN A 713 10.44 32.93 -39.70
C GLN A 713 10.51 33.58 -38.32
N ASN A 714 9.80 33.01 -37.32
CA ASN A 714 9.87 33.53 -35.96
C ASN A 714 11.26 33.38 -35.34
N ILE A 715 12.01 32.29 -35.66
CA ILE A 715 13.40 32.13 -35.24
C ILE A 715 14.24 33.31 -35.77
N LEU A 716 14.11 33.66 -37.06
CA LEU A 716 14.83 34.78 -37.66
C LEU A 716 14.47 36.10 -37.01
N CYS A 717 13.19 36.32 -36.66
CA CYS A 717 12.74 37.48 -35.94
C CYS A 717 13.39 37.58 -34.54
N TRP A 718 13.45 36.50 -33.81
CA TRP A 718 14.08 36.44 -32.48
C TRP A 718 15.61 36.62 -32.58
N GLU A 719 16.29 36.05 -33.57
CA GLU A 719 17.70 36.30 -33.83
C GLU A 719 18.00 37.75 -34.11
N SER A 720 17.15 38.40 -34.92
CA SER A 720 17.27 39.82 -35.24
C SER A 720 17.01 40.66 -33.98
N SER A 721 16.01 40.29 -33.16
CA SER A 721 15.67 40.99 -31.94
C SER A 721 16.77 41.00 -30.89
N LYS A 722 17.60 39.92 -30.86
CA LYS A 722 18.68 39.78 -29.88
C LYS A 722 19.62 40.96 -29.82
N ARG A 723 19.99 41.50 -30.98
CA ARG A 723 20.84 42.70 -31.07
C ARG A 723 20.15 43.94 -30.48
N ILE A 724 18.85 44.05 -30.67
CA ILE A 724 18.03 45.16 -30.16
C ILE A 724 17.95 45.06 -28.65
N PHE A 725 17.68 43.87 -28.11
CA PHE A 725 17.67 43.65 -26.67
C PHE A 725 19.01 43.98 -26.02
N THR A 726 20.16 43.59 -26.66
CA THR A 726 21.47 43.93 -26.14
C THR A 726 21.73 45.44 -26.13
N LYS A 727 21.16 46.16 -27.07
CA LYS A 727 21.28 47.66 -27.18
C LYS A 727 20.38 48.38 -26.15
N LEU A 728 19.18 47.88 -25.91
CA LEU A 728 18.14 48.52 -25.08
C LEU A 728 18.16 48.08 -23.61
N CYS A 729 18.65 46.89 -23.28
CA CYS A 729 18.81 46.46 -21.90
C CYS A 729 20.05 47.09 -21.24
N VAL A 730 20.13 48.44 -21.27
CA VAL A 730 21.18 49.24 -20.62
C VAL A 730 20.56 50.00 -19.49
N ASP A 731 21.31 50.31 -18.42
CA ASP A 731 20.88 51.18 -17.31
C ASP A 731 19.66 50.67 -16.49
N GLY A 732 19.54 49.36 -16.30
CA GLY A 732 18.51 48.76 -15.44
C GLY A 732 17.20 48.43 -16.13
N THR A 733 17.08 48.66 -17.44
CA THR A 733 15.92 48.23 -18.24
C THR A 733 15.89 46.69 -18.35
N THR A 734 14.78 46.10 -17.98
CA THR A 734 14.60 44.63 -18.01
C THR A 734 14.30 44.12 -19.43
N SER A 735 14.63 42.88 -19.70
CA SER A 735 14.31 42.21 -20.97
C SER A 735 12.78 42.25 -21.27
N TYR A 736 11.94 42.27 -20.22
CA TYR A 736 10.49 42.33 -20.38
C TYR A 736 10.01 43.71 -20.79
N GLU A 737 10.60 44.77 -20.27
CA GLU A 737 10.27 46.14 -20.67
C GLU A 737 10.58 46.39 -22.14
N VAL A 738 11.73 45.85 -22.62
CA VAL A 738 12.08 45.89 -24.05
C VAL A 738 11.07 45.08 -24.88
N LEU A 739 10.65 43.91 -24.42
CA LEU A 739 9.65 43.08 -25.11
C LEU A 739 8.31 43.84 -25.27
N CYS A 740 7.93 44.66 -24.30
CA CYS A 740 6.70 45.44 -24.32
C CYS A 740 6.82 46.74 -25.11
N SER A 741 8.00 47.12 -25.59
CA SER A 741 8.21 48.35 -26.33
C SER A 741 7.71 48.26 -27.79
N ASP A 742 7.17 49.35 -28.30
CA ASP A 742 6.78 49.48 -29.70
C ASP A 742 8.00 49.60 -30.65
N GLU A 743 9.13 50.07 -30.13
CA GLU A 743 10.39 50.21 -30.86
C GLU A 743 10.91 48.86 -31.35
N LEU A 744 10.77 47.82 -30.57
CA LEU A 744 11.19 46.46 -30.90
C LEU A 744 10.52 45.97 -32.20
N GLU A 745 9.22 46.22 -32.35
CA GLU A 745 8.47 45.71 -33.53
C GLU A 745 8.88 46.42 -34.78
N ALA A 746 9.04 47.75 -34.72
CA ALA A 746 9.47 48.58 -35.85
C ALA A 746 10.91 48.21 -36.30
N GLU A 747 11.87 48.05 -35.38
CA GLU A 747 13.25 47.71 -35.70
C GLU A 747 13.38 46.27 -36.23
N VAL A 748 12.63 45.28 -35.71
CA VAL A 748 12.62 43.92 -36.23
C VAL A 748 12.10 43.89 -37.68
N GLN A 749 10.99 44.62 -37.92
CA GLN A 749 10.38 44.68 -39.23
C GLN A 749 11.32 45.33 -40.28
N SER A 750 11.94 46.45 -39.91
CA SER A 750 12.97 47.08 -40.75
C SER A 750 14.19 46.16 -41.03
N THR A 751 14.62 45.41 -40.05
CA THR A 751 15.75 44.47 -40.21
C THR A 751 15.38 43.29 -41.14
N LEU A 752 14.15 42.83 -41.09
CA LEU A 752 13.67 41.75 -42.00
C LEU A 752 13.54 42.26 -43.44
N GLU A 753 13.03 43.48 -43.67
CA GLU A 753 12.93 44.09 -44.97
C GLU A 753 14.30 44.23 -45.60
N ASN A 754 15.30 44.73 -44.87
CA ASN A 754 16.68 44.84 -45.29
C ASN A 754 17.33 43.49 -45.65
N LEU A 755 17.00 42.41 -44.90
CA LEU A 755 17.49 41.04 -45.18
C LEU A 755 16.86 40.47 -46.46
N LEU A 756 15.59 40.75 -46.70
CA LEU A 756 14.91 40.30 -47.93
C LEU A 756 15.42 41.05 -49.19
N GLU A 757 15.73 42.35 -49.09
CA GLU A 757 16.33 43.16 -50.14
C GLU A 757 17.77 42.70 -50.43
N SER A 758 18.51 42.24 -49.44
CA SER A 758 19.89 41.76 -49.59
C SER A 758 20.00 40.36 -50.22
N GLN A 759 18.89 39.58 -50.27
CA GLN A 759 18.80 38.25 -50.88
C GLN A 759 18.23 38.28 -52.31
N GLN A 760 17.68 39.43 -52.75
CA GLN A 760 17.32 39.66 -54.15
C GLN A 760 18.52 40.27 -54.93
#